data_122567752220da1a5bf611bb175e5f56
#
_entry.id   122567752220da1a5bf611bb175e5f56
#
_cell.length_a   1.000
_cell.length_b   1.000
_cell.length_c   1.000
_cell.angle_alpha   90.00
_cell.angle_beta   90.00
_cell.angle_gamma   90.00
#
_symmetry.space_group_name_H-M   'P 1'
#
loop_
_entity.id
_entity.type
_entity.pdbx_description
1 polymer ?
#
loop_
_entity_poly.entity_id
_entity_poly.type
_entity_poly.pdbx_seq_one_letter_code
_entity_poly.pdbx_strand_id
1 'polypeptide(L)'
;MGIKHVFISSRSVCLLLLIAVLAGMLFGFKPLRLLEYTAYDLMSTLRRSKEGIPVIVVRIDDLSLNKVGDWPWPRSYIAQIVNTLSKSGAHTLGISILYCNRELNAGKEEIQNLREKLPENLPPVKKQTLKKIDRLLAQTQNRLNHDARLISAVRKARNVVLPLRFILSESDHSTAPVLSDWLKMNSLRFPEENAARNLPVKAAAVLFNRRPADAIRGSQVLQPYQELSRKSGALGHINLIADPDGKIRSVPLFIRFQDRDFVSLALEVAMKYDGATIRNIRKHPTGLQIKQLSVPTIGPHQMLLDFSGRETNIQRISAVDLMEGKIDPERFRNKAVLFGLSADAAIPRYHLPRQGEASNLEITACAVENIINRRHISRPSWFAALEILVLLYFGFFLLVVVPKVPPRTGLLIFAVFLTAWLGVAVLLLVTQGQWLRSITPTLFAAVGFIIIGRQRISDAKKDESVELNKSLGLSLQGQGMLDMAFERFLKCPITDKSVKALLYNLGLDFERKRMLNKALAVYNHILKAGTFKDIKRRIKQLEQFEQTLAIPVGQNKKNAGLLWTDSTTKPTLGRYEIIKELGRGAMGTVYLGKDPSINREVAIKTLDYADVDAQQLNEVKDQFFREAEAAGKLSHPNIVTIYDVGEDHDMAYIAMELLKGRELTHFCKKDNLLPVDQVLRIGLSVAEALAYAHQQGVVHRDIKPANIIVLENDQIKVADFGIARVMSSSTKTETGIIFGTPNYMSPEQVAGKKVDGRSDLFSLGVVLYEMLSAEKPFTGENITALMYAITHSNYAPLSQLSPQTPKCCVKLIDKLLRKGVSKRYQRADQLIKQIHLCRQH
;
A
#
# COMPACT_ATOMS: atom_id res chain seq x y z
N MET A 1 -30.27 -10.81 23.73
CA MET A 1 -30.39 -9.56 22.90
C MET A 1 -29.76 -9.85 21.53
N GLY A 2 -30.61 -10.19 20.55
CA GLY A 2 -30.15 -10.59 19.22
C GLY A 2 -29.70 -9.37 18.43
N ILE A 3 -28.46 -9.40 17.98
CA ILE A 3 -27.93 -8.45 16.99
C ILE A 3 -28.70 -8.71 15.69
N LYS A 4 -29.66 -7.87 15.37
CA LYS A 4 -30.30 -7.83 14.07
C LYS A 4 -29.18 -7.52 13.06
N HIS A 5 -28.81 -8.50 12.23
CA HIS A 5 -28.07 -8.24 11.01
C HIS A 5 -28.86 -7.24 10.17
N VAL A 6 -28.49 -5.97 10.25
CA VAL A 6 -28.97 -4.95 9.34
C VAL A 6 -28.40 -5.28 7.97
N PHE A 7 -29.17 -5.94 7.14
CA PHE A 7 -28.83 -6.11 5.71
C PHE A 7 -28.80 -4.71 5.09
N ILE A 8 -27.62 -4.11 5.04
CA ILE A 8 -27.42 -2.83 4.34
C ILE A 8 -27.66 -3.13 2.85
N SER A 9 -28.67 -2.50 2.26
CA SER A 9 -28.93 -2.69 0.83
C SER A 9 -27.73 -2.22 0.02
N SER A 10 -27.44 -2.83 -1.14
CA SER A 10 -26.34 -2.38 -2.00
C SER A 10 -26.50 -0.92 -2.42
N ARG A 11 -27.71 -0.40 -2.47
CA ARG A 11 -27.96 1.04 -2.69
C ARG A 11 -27.42 1.88 -1.55
N SER A 12 -27.63 1.45 -0.30
CA SER A 12 -27.08 2.13 0.88
C SER A 12 -25.54 2.05 0.89
N VAL A 13 -24.95 0.90 0.52
CA VAL A 13 -23.51 0.74 0.39
C VAL A 13 -22.94 1.66 -0.70
N CYS A 14 -23.61 1.74 -1.85
CA CYS A 14 -23.20 2.62 -2.94
C CYS A 14 -23.31 4.12 -2.56
N LEU A 15 -24.34 4.48 -1.79
CA LEU A 15 -24.49 5.85 -1.28
C LEU A 15 -23.39 6.20 -0.25
N LEU A 16 -23.08 5.29 0.66
CA LEU A 16 -21.97 5.46 1.60
C LEU A 16 -20.63 5.57 0.88
N LEU A 17 -20.40 4.76 -0.15
CA LEU A 17 -19.22 4.85 -0.99
C LEU A 17 -19.12 6.20 -1.71
N LEU A 18 -20.25 6.70 -2.25
CA LEU A 18 -20.31 8.03 -2.88
C LEU A 18 -19.90 9.12 -1.89
N ILE A 19 -20.46 9.09 -0.67
CA ILE A 19 -20.13 10.07 0.38
C ILE A 19 -18.65 9.95 0.78
N ALA A 20 -18.13 8.73 0.94
CA ALA A 20 -16.73 8.50 1.28
C ALA A 20 -15.77 8.99 0.20
N VAL A 21 -16.08 8.76 -1.07
CA VAL A 21 -15.27 9.24 -2.20
C VAL A 21 -15.34 10.76 -2.31
N LEU A 22 -16.51 11.37 -2.15
CA LEU A 22 -16.66 12.83 -2.10
C LEU A 22 -15.84 13.44 -0.95
N ALA A 23 -15.93 12.87 0.24
CA ALA A 23 -15.11 13.29 1.37
C ALA A 23 -13.61 13.10 1.07
N GLY A 24 -13.22 11.97 0.50
CA GLY A 24 -11.85 11.71 0.08
C GLY A 24 -11.32 12.72 -0.94
N MET A 25 -12.15 13.16 -1.89
CA MET A 25 -11.80 14.23 -2.84
C MET A 25 -11.65 15.59 -2.15
N LEU A 26 -12.56 15.92 -1.23
CA LEU A 26 -12.56 17.22 -0.51
C LEU A 26 -11.39 17.32 0.47
N PHE A 27 -11.12 16.26 1.23
CA PHE A 27 -10.04 16.23 2.23
C PHE A 27 -8.69 15.78 1.66
N GLY A 28 -8.63 15.43 0.38
CA GLY A 28 -7.38 15.10 -0.32
C GLY A 28 -6.78 13.77 0.14
N PHE A 29 -7.57 12.71 0.18
CA PHE A 29 -7.14 11.36 0.58
C PHE A 29 -5.96 10.86 -0.26
N LYS A 30 -4.81 10.58 0.39
CA LYS A 30 -3.55 10.24 -0.29
C LYS A 30 -3.66 9.10 -1.31
N PRO A 31 -4.31 7.95 -1.03
CA PRO A 31 -4.40 6.85 -2.00
C PRO A 31 -5.11 7.24 -3.30
N LEU A 32 -6.20 8.01 -3.24
CA LEU A 32 -6.89 8.49 -4.43
C LEU A 32 -6.00 9.42 -5.27
N ARG A 33 -5.23 10.29 -4.61
CA ARG A 33 -4.25 11.15 -5.29
C ARG A 33 -3.16 10.35 -5.99
N LEU A 34 -2.64 9.29 -5.36
CA LEU A 34 -1.62 8.43 -5.96
C LEU A 34 -2.14 7.76 -7.24
N LEU A 35 -3.38 7.25 -7.22
CA LEU A 35 -4.00 6.67 -8.41
C LEU A 35 -4.18 7.70 -9.54
N GLU A 36 -4.60 8.93 -9.22
CA GLU A 36 -4.70 10.02 -10.20
C GLU A 36 -3.32 10.39 -10.79
N TYR A 37 -2.26 10.40 -9.97
CA TYR A 37 -0.91 10.64 -10.45
C TYR A 37 -0.39 9.51 -11.34
N THR A 38 -0.68 8.26 -11.01
CA THR A 38 -0.32 7.12 -11.88
C THR A 38 -1.00 7.21 -13.25
N ALA A 39 -2.28 7.56 -13.26
CA ALA A 39 -3.02 7.77 -14.49
C ALA A 39 -2.50 8.99 -15.30
N TYR A 40 -2.19 10.08 -14.60
CA TYR A 40 -1.56 11.24 -15.21
C TYR A 40 -0.23 10.87 -15.88
N ASP A 41 0.63 10.13 -15.18
CA ASP A 41 1.90 9.66 -15.70
C ASP A 41 1.71 8.85 -17.00
N LEU A 42 0.77 7.89 -16.97
CA LEU A 42 0.45 7.06 -18.13
C LEU A 42 -0.10 7.90 -19.30
N MET A 43 -1.10 8.75 -19.06
CA MET A 43 -1.70 9.58 -20.10
C MET A 43 -0.72 10.61 -20.67
N SER A 44 0.19 11.14 -19.85
CA SER A 44 1.21 12.10 -20.28
C SER A 44 2.20 11.49 -21.28
N THR A 45 2.35 10.15 -21.34
CA THR A 45 3.20 9.48 -22.33
C THR A 45 2.66 9.60 -23.75
N LEU A 46 1.34 9.78 -23.90
CA LEU A 46 0.68 9.92 -25.20
C LEU A 46 0.87 11.31 -25.80
N ARG A 47 1.33 12.28 -25.00
CA ARG A 47 1.55 13.64 -25.47
C ARG A 47 2.84 13.74 -26.29
N ARG A 48 2.71 14.24 -27.53
CA ARG A 48 3.86 14.41 -28.42
C ARG A 48 4.51 15.79 -28.22
N SER A 49 5.84 15.82 -28.34
CA SER A 49 6.60 17.07 -28.38
C SER A 49 6.31 17.80 -29.70
N LYS A 50 6.06 19.10 -29.61
CA LYS A 50 6.16 19.99 -30.78
C LYS A 50 7.56 20.61 -30.77
N GLU A 51 8.13 20.88 -31.92
CA GLU A 51 9.38 21.63 -32.03
C GLU A 51 9.20 23.00 -31.42
N GLY A 52 10.13 23.40 -30.57
CA GLY A 52 10.12 24.65 -29.86
C GLY A 52 11.47 25.35 -29.86
N ILE A 53 11.58 26.49 -29.21
CA ILE A 53 12.84 27.19 -29.02
C ILE A 53 13.74 26.35 -28.14
N PRO A 54 14.90 25.90 -28.63
CA PRO A 54 15.76 25.01 -27.85
C PRO A 54 16.40 25.75 -26.64
N VAL A 55 16.29 25.12 -25.51
CA VAL A 55 17.04 25.46 -24.31
C VAL A 55 18.31 24.61 -24.31
N ILE A 56 19.45 25.22 -24.04
CA ILE A 56 20.72 24.53 -23.96
C ILE A 56 21.14 24.34 -22.51
N VAL A 57 21.51 23.12 -22.17
CA VAL A 57 22.08 22.77 -20.88
C VAL A 57 23.57 22.49 -21.04
N VAL A 58 24.38 23.32 -20.43
CA VAL A 58 25.82 23.08 -20.26
C VAL A 58 26.03 22.45 -18.92
N ARG A 59 26.54 21.21 -18.92
CA ARG A 59 26.63 20.40 -17.71
C ARG A 59 28.06 20.03 -17.36
N ILE A 60 28.39 20.16 -16.08
CA ILE A 60 29.56 19.48 -15.52
C ILE A 60 29.13 18.03 -15.27
N ASP A 61 29.43 17.19 -16.22
CA ASP A 61 29.14 15.75 -16.23
C ASP A 61 30.38 14.94 -15.85
N ASP A 62 30.24 13.61 -15.81
CA ASP A 62 31.34 12.71 -15.47
C ASP A 62 32.51 12.84 -16.45
N LEU A 63 32.22 13.10 -17.73
CA LEU A 63 33.27 13.39 -18.71
C LEU A 63 34.10 14.63 -18.32
N SER A 64 33.39 15.67 -17.86
CA SER A 64 34.04 16.91 -17.40
C SER A 64 34.89 16.68 -16.14
N LEU A 65 34.38 15.88 -15.19
CA LEU A 65 35.10 15.55 -13.95
C LEU A 65 36.34 14.71 -14.24
N ASN A 66 36.23 13.71 -15.11
CA ASN A 66 37.33 12.85 -15.47
C ASN A 66 38.48 13.59 -16.17
N LYS A 67 38.20 14.67 -16.95
CA LYS A 67 39.20 15.41 -17.69
C LYS A 67 39.78 16.59 -16.92
N VAL A 68 38.97 17.30 -16.15
CA VAL A 68 39.35 18.55 -15.47
C VAL A 68 39.74 18.31 -14.00
N GLY A 69 39.23 17.23 -13.42
CA GLY A 69 39.42 16.87 -12.00
C GLY A 69 38.11 17.01 -11.19
N ASP A 70 38.18 16.52 -9.96
CA ASP A 70 37.05 16.41 -9.06
C ASP A 70 36.40 17.76 -8.72
N TRP A 71 35.09 17.70 -8.45
CA TRP A 71 34.35 18.84 -7.95
C TRP A 71 34.62 19.06 -6.44
N PRO A 72 34.79 20.31 -5.95
CA PRO A 72 34.49 21.59 -6.62
C PRO A 72 35.64 22.17 -7.44
N TRP A 73 35.33 22.65 -8.64
CA TRP A 73 36.29 23.31 -9.50
C TRP A 73 36.65 24.72 -9.05
N PRO A 74 37.89 25.20 -9.33
CA PRO A 74 38.27 26.59 -9.20
C PRO A 74 37.31 27.50 -9.96
N ARG A 75 36.89 28.61 -9.32
CA ARG A 75 35.90 29.51 -9.90
C ARG A 75 36.37 30.21 -11.18
N SER A 76 37.68 30.15 -11.47
CA SER A 76 38.22 30.62 -12.75
C SER A 76 37.71 29.81 -13.94
N TYR A 77 37.46 28.52 -13.79
CA TYR A 77 36.86 27.69 -14.86
C TYR A 77 35.41 28.11 -15.10
N ILE A 78 34.66 28.34 -14.05
CA ILE A 78 33.31 28.85 -14.14
C ILE A 78 33.25 30.22 -14.82
N ALA A 79 34.19 31.10 -14.48
CA ALA A 79 34.34 32.42 -15.13
C ALA A 79 34.67 32.26 -16.64
N GLN A 80 35.50 31.31 -17.02
CA GLN A 80 35.77 30.99 -18.41
C GLN A 80 34.52 30.54 -19.15
N ILE A 81 33.75 29.60 -18.59
CA ILE A 81 32.48 29.12 -19.16
C ILE A 81 31.50 30.25 -19.35
N VAL A 82 31.29 31.11 -18.30
CA VAL A 82 30.40 32.29 -18.36
C VAL A 82 30.83 33.26 -19.46
N ASN A 83 32.12 33.55 -19.57
CA ASN A 83 32.66 34.40 -20.62
C ASN A 83 32.50 33.83 -22.02
N THR A 84 32.73 32.52 -22.20
CA THR A 84 32.55 31.86 -23.47
C THR A 84 31.09 31.90 -23.90
N LEU A 85 30.15 31.54 -23.03
CA LEU A 85 28.73 31.53 -23.33
C LEU A 85 28.21 32.99 -23.61
N SER A 86 28.69 33.96 -22.86
CA SER A 86 28.31 35.36 -23.10
C SER A 86 28.84 35.90 -24.43
N LYS A 87 30.09 35.55 -24.80
CA LYS A 87 30.68 35.89 -26.09
C LYS A 87 30.01 35.21 -27.26
N SER A 88 29.50 34.01 -27.07
CA SER A 88 28.75 33.22 -28.05
C SER A 88 27.30 33.72 -28.24
N GLY A 89 26.93 34.85 -27.63
CA GLY A 89 25.62 35.45 -27.84
C GLY A 89 24.46 34.75 -27.13
N ALA A 90 24.70 34.01 -26.06
CA ALA A 90 23.66 33.48 -25.20
C ALA A 90 22.76 34.59 -24.68
N HIS A 91 21.44 34.50 -24.91
CA HIS A 91 20.49 35.55 -24.55
C HIS A 91 20.34 35.69 -23.02
N THR A 92 20.23 34.55 -22.35
CA THR A 92 20.14 34.51 -20.89
C THR A 92 20.92 33.31 -20.38
N LEU A 93 21.63 33.47 -19.28
CA LEU A 93 22.42 32.42 -18.63
C LEU A 93 21.93 32.19 -17.21
N GLY A 94 21.33 31.03 -16.96
CA GLY A 94 20.99 30.56 -15.61
C GLY A 94 22.10 29.68 -15.04
N ILE A 95 22.63 30.00 -13.89
CA ILE A 95 23.62 29.19 -13.18
C ILE A 95 22.89 28.46 -12.04
N SER A 96 23.01 27.16 -11.97
CA SER A 96 22.38 26.31 -10.92
C SER A 96 23.34 25.93 -9.79
N ILE A 97 24.54 26.51 -9.77
CA ILE A 97 25.58 26.27 -8.76
C ILE A 97 25.59 27.39 -7.74
N LEU A 98 25.39 27.05 -6.47
CA LEU A 98 25.30 28.01 -5.37
C LEU A 98 26.65 28.24 -4.71
N TYR A 99 27.14 29.45 -4.72
CA TYR A 99 28.41 29.88 -4.12
C TYR A 99 28.15 30.75 -2.86
N CYS A 100 27.90 30.14 -1.71
CA CYS A 100 27.59 30.86 -0.46
C CYS A 100 28.79 31.63 0.10
N ASN A 101 29.98 31.05 -0.03
CA ASN A 101 31.22 31.60 0.53
C ASN A 101 32.23 31.92 -0.58
N ARG A 102 33.20 32.76 -0.27
CA ARG A 102 34.37 32.94 -1.14
C ARG A 102 35.22 31.70 -1.20
N GLU A 103 35.96 31.54 -2.31
CA GLU A 103 36.89 30.42 -2.48
C GLU A 103 38.05 30.55 -1.53
N LEU A 104 38.29 29.50 -0.74
CA LEU A 104 39.49 29.41 0.10
C LEU A 104 40.66 29.03 -0.80
N ASN A 105 41.60 29.94 -1.00
CA ASN A 105 42.80 29.68 -1.80
C ASN A 105 44.04 29.98 -0.93
N ALA A 106 44.63 28.92 -0.40
CA ALA A 106 45.81 28.99 0.48
C ALA A 106 46.97 29.74 -0.18
N GLY A 107 47.21 29.53 -1.46
CA GLY A 107 48.27 30.23 -2.17
C GLY A 107 48.06 31.71 -2.29
N LYS A 108 46.79 32.19 -2.40
CA LYS A 108 46.44 33.61 -2.38
C LYS A 108 46.69 34.23 -1.01
N GLU A 109 46.36 33.53 0.06
CA GLU A 109 46.55 33.97 1.46
C GLU A 109 48.05 34.04 1.77
N GLU A 110 48.81 33.04 1.34
CA GLU A 110 50.25 33.01 1.56
C GLU A 110 50.98 34.14 0.82
N ILE A 111 50.62 34.41 -0.44
CA ILE A 111 51.12 35.56 -1.17
C ILE A 111 50.75 36.87 -0.49
N GLN A 112 49.58 36.99 0.07
CA GLN A 112 49.18 38.18 0.82
C GLN A 112 50.04 38.33 2.08
N ASN A 113 50.25 37.30 2.83
CA ASN A 113 51.13 37.29 4.00
C ASN A 113 52.58 37.60 3.64
N LEU A 114 53.06 37.11 2.48
CA LEU A 114 54.39 37.47 1.98
C LEU A 114 54.49 38.96 1.61
N ARG A 115 53.47 39.52 0.99
CA ARG A 115 53.43 40.96 0.64
C ARG A 115 53.40 41.84 1.86
N GLU A 116 52.64 41.51 2.90
CA GLU A 116 52.52 42.22 4.18
C GLU A 116 53.84 42.19 4.98
N LYS A 117 54.67 41.15 4.76
CA LYS A 117 55.99 40.99 5.39
C LYS A 117 57.12 41.67 4.61
N LEU A 118 56.85 42.31 3.46
CA LEU A 118 57.86 42.99 2.70
C LEU A 118 58.36 44.26 3.46
N PRO A 119 59.65 44.44 3.69
CA PRO A 119 60.18 45.56 4.47
C PRO A 119 60.00 46.91 3.75
N GLU A 120 59.49 47.90 4.45
CA GLU A 120 59.21 49.20 3.89
C GLU A 120 60.47 50.11 3.83
N ASN A 121 61.45 49.92 4.71
CA ASN A 121 62.63 50.74 4.87
C ASN A 121 63.93 50.09 4.31
N LEU A 122 64.18 50.32 3.05
CA LEU A 122 65.38 49.75 2.35
C LEU A 122 66.07 50.81 1.48
N PRO A 123 67.43 50.71 1.21
CA PRO A 123 68.18 51.56 0.31
C PRO A 123 67.58 51.64 -1.10
N PRO A 124 67.73 52.75 -1.86
CA PRO A 124 67.05 52.98 -3.15
C PRO A 124 67.16 51.93 -4.17
N VAL A 125 68.31 51.26 -4.33
CA VAL A 125 68.54 50.14 -5.28
C VAL A 125 67.73 48.87 -4.92
N LYS A 126 67.65 48.53 -3.64
CA LYS A 126 66.88 47.42 -3.12
C LYS A 126 65.37 47.71 -3.18
N LYS A 127 64.97 48.99 -3.09
CA LYS A 127 63.60 49.44 -3.20
C LYS A 127 63.02 49.26 -4.60
N GLN A 128 63.80 49.45 -5.67
CA GLN A 128 63.37 49.13 -7.04
C GLN A 128 63.12 47.64 -7.27
N THR A 129 64.02 46.80 -6.76
CA THR A 129 63.85 45.33 -6.83
C THR A 129 62.63 44.85 -6.06
N LEU A 130 62.43 45.39 -4.86
CA LEU A 130 61.23 45.06 -4.05
C LEU A 130 59.95 45.53 -4.72
N LYS A 131 59.90 46.69 -5.33
CA LYS A 131 58.73 47.13 -6.13
C LYS A 131 58.47 46.17 -7.32
N LYS A 132 59.50 45.60 -7.91
CA LYS A 132 59.34 44.58 -8.97
C LYS A 132 58.81 43.28 -8.42
N ILE A 133 59.30 42.81 -7.24
CA ILE A 133 58.83 41.62 -6.54
C ILE A 133 57.36 41.84 -6.09
N ASP A 134 57.04 42.98 -5.45
CA ASP A 134 55.68 43.26 -5.06
C ASP A 134 54.72 43.27 -6.25
N ARG A 135 55.12 43.86 -7.40
CA ARG A 135 54.33 43.81 -8.63
C ARG A 135 54.11 42.36 -9.13
N LEU A 136 55.11 41.51 -9.06
CA LEU A 136 55.01 40.10 -9.44
C LEU A 136 54.06 39.34 -8.47
N LEU A 137 54.22 39.54 -7.17
CA LEU A 137 53.35 38.99 -6.14
C LEU A 137 51.90 39.47 -6.31
N ALA A 138 51.71 40.78 -6.57
CA ALA A 138 50.41 41.35 -6.85
C ALA A 138 49.76 40.75 -8.11
N GLN A 139 50.55 40.57 -9.17
CA GLN A 139 50.07 39.93 -10.39
C GLN A 139 49.69 38.46 -10.14
N THR A 140 50.49 37.72 -9.36
CA THR A 140 50.20 36.33 -8.98
C THR A 140 48.99 36.22 -8.08
N GLN A 141 48.85 37.13 -7.09
CA GLN A 141 47.66 37.22 -6.23
C GLN A 141 46.39 37.47 -7.04
N ASN A 142 46.48 38.35 -8.06
CA ASN A 142 45.36 38.59 -8.96
C ASN A 142 45.04 37.40 -9.85
N ARG A 143 46.04 36.60 -10.24
CA ARG A 143 45.88 35.35 -10.99
C ARG A 143 45.15 34.30 -10.12
N LEU A 144 45.48 34.24 -8.84
CA LEU A 144 44.86 33.32 -7.88
C LEU A 144 43.52 33.81 -7.32
N ASN A 145 43.09 35.04 -7.62
CA ASN A 145 41.81 35.57 -7.21
C ASN A 145 40.70 35.11 -8.17
N HIS A 146 40.31 33.84 -8.03
CA HIS A 146 39.30 33.22 -8.88
C HIS A 146 37.92 33.85 -8.68
N ASP A 147 37.58 34.28 -7.45
CA ASP A 147 36.34 35.01 -7.17
C ASP A 147 36.25 36.32 -7.98
N ALA A 148 37.32 37.12 -8.01
CA ALA A 148 37.31 38.39 -8.77
C ALA A 148 37.11 38.12 -10.29
N ARG A 149 37.65 37.00 -10.80
CA ARG A 149 37.43 36.61 -12.19
C ARG A 149 35.97 36.21 -12.45
N LEU A 150 35.34 35.45 -11.54
CA LEU A 150 33.93 35.07 -11.65
C LEU A 150 33.04 36.33 -11.57
N ILE A 151 33.27 37.21 -10.57
CA ILE A 151 32.54 38.46 -10.44
C ILE A 151 32.64 39.31 -11.71
N SER A 152 33.86 39.41 -12.28
CA SER A 152 34.09 40.18 -13.51
C SER A 152 33.36 39.57 -14.72
N ALA A 153 33.37 38.21 -14.84
CA ALA A 153 32.66 37.51 -15.90
C ALA A 153 31.14 37.72 -15.81
N VAL A 154 30.54 37.53 -14.62
CA VAL A 154 29.13 37.76 -14.36
C VAL A 154 28.73 39.21 -14.63
N ARG A 155 29.53 40.18 -14.19
CA ARG A 155 29.30 41.61 -14.45
C ARG A 155 29.29 41.93 -15.95
N LYS A 156 30.26 41.39 -16.69
CA LYS A 156 30.39 41.62 -18.15
C LYS A 156 29.22 41.01 -18.92
N ALA A 157 28.78 39.85 -18.53
CA ALA A 157 27.70 39.12 -19.19
C ALA A 157 26.33 39.80 -19.05
N ARG A 158 26.05 40.50 -17.94
CA ARG A 158 24.81 41.26 -17.63
C ARG A 158 23.51 40.45 -17.65
N ASN A 159 23.49 39.30 -18.27
CA ASN A 159 22.32 38.41 -18.47
C ASN A 159 22.34 37.15 -17.58
N VAL A 160 23.16 37.12 -16.56
CA VAL A 160 23.34 36.00 -15.64
C VAL A 160 22.30 36.03 -14.52
N VAL A 161 21.63 34.88 -14.31
CA VAL A 161 20.75 34.64 -13.18
C VAL A 161 21.43 33.63 -12.24
N LEU A 162 21.56 34.02 -10.96
CA LEU A 162 22.20 33.18 -9.94
C LEU A 162 21.16 32.47 -9.05
N PRO A 163 21.51 31.32 -8.47
CA PRO A 163 20.58 30.49 -7.69
C PRO A 163 20.45 31.04 -6.24
N LEU A 164 19.25 30.83 -5.70
CA LEU A 164 18.94 30.83 -4.28
C LEU A 164 18.45 29.45 -3.87
N ARG A 165 18.65 29.07 -2.63
CA ARG A 165 18.07 27.88 -2.06
C ARG A 165 17.45 28.18 -0.70
N PHE A 166 16.21 27.79 -0.51
CA PHE A 166 15.49 27.90 0.75
C PHE A 166 15.48 26.58 1.48
N ILE A 167 15.68 26.64 2.79
CA ILE A 167 15.34 25.52 3.66
C ILE A 167 13.85 25.67 3.96
N LEU A 168 13.06 24.66 3.57
CA LEU A 168 11.61 24.69 3.74
C LEU A 168 11.23 24.24 5.15
N SER A 169 10.26 24.90 5.77
CA SER A 169 9.71 24.56 7.09
C SER A 169 8.23 24.88 7.14
N GLU A 170 7.48 24.08 7.87
CA GLU A 170 6.05 24.32 8.14
C GLU A 170 5.85 25.33 9.28
N SER A 171 6.86 25.53 10.13
CA SER A 171 6.81 26.43 11.29
C SER A 171 7.49 27.75 11.00
N ASP A 172 6.82 28.84 11.40
CA ASP A 172 7.32 30.23 11.32
C ASP A 172 8.27 30.50 12.51
N HIS A 173 9.55 30.18 12.38
CA HIS A 173 10.55 30.54 13.39
C HIS A 173 11.09 31.94 13.14
N SER A 174 10.70 32.87 13.98
CA SER A 174 10.85 34.32 13.89
C SER A 174 12.27 34.87 14.14
N THR A 175 13.33 34.06 14.08
CA THR A 175 14.72 34.53 14.27
C THR A 175 15.50 34.66 12.95
N ALA A 176 14.81 34.86 11.83
CA ALA A 176 15.47 35.01 10.54
C ALA A 176 16.27 36.30 10.43
N PRO A 177 17.49 36.26 9.89
CA PRO A 177 18.32 37.44 9.72
C PRO A 177 17.67 38.50 8.80
N VAL A 178 17.94 39.78 9.03
CA VAL A 178 17.42 40.86 8.22
C VAL A 178 17.80 40.67 6.75
N LEU A 179 16.81 40.70 5.86
CA LEU A 179 17.03 40.60 4.42
C LEU A 179 17.90 41.73 3.91
N SER A 180 18.93 41.41 3.14
CA SER A 180 19.73 42.39 2.45
C SER A 180 18.90 43.17 1.42
N ASP A 181 19.25 44.45 1.16
CA ASP A 181 18.50 45.24 0.19
C ASP A 181 18.49 44.64 -1.21
N TRP A 182 19.56 43.95 -1.58
CA TRP A 182 19.62 43.23 -2.86
C TRP A 182 18.61 42.06 -2.95
N LEU A 183 18.43 41.34 -1.87
CA LEU A 183 17.37 40.30 -1.82
C LEU A 183 15.98 40.92 -1.87
N LYS A 184 15.77 42.05 -1.20
CA LYS A 184 14.52 42.82 -1.27
C LYS A 184 14.20 43.28 -2.69
N MET A 185 15.22 43.74 -3.44
CA MET A 185 15.06 44.10 -4.85
C MET A 185 14.73 42.94 -5.78
N ASN A 186 15.17 41.71 -5.45
CA ASN A 186 14.91 40.49 -6.21
C ASN A 186 13.73 39.70 -5.66
N SER A 187 12.81 40.32 -4.98
CA SER A 187 11.62 39.69 -4.41
C SER A 187 10.39 40.55 -4.64
N LEU A 188 9.23 39.96 -4.58
CA LEU A 188 7.94 40.61 -4.67
C LEU A 188 7.26 40.66 -3.30
N ARG A 189 6.41 41.64 -3.10
CA ARG A 189 5.50 41.69 -1.98
C ARG A 189 4.08 41.64 -2.53
N PHE A 190 3.50 40.46 -2.54
CA PHE A 190 2.09 40.37 -2.85
C PHE A 190 1.29 40.62 -1.58
N PRO A 191 0.25 41.47 -1.63
CA PRO A 191 -0.66 41.62 -0.50
C PRO A 191 -1.22 40.27 -0.14
N GLU A 192 -1.31 39.99 1.15
CA GLU A 192 -2.02 38.81 1.60
C GLU A 192 -3.47 38.92 1.11
N GLU A 193 -3.89 37.98 0.28
CA GLU A 193 -5.29 37.89 -0.06
C GLU A 193 -6.06 37.51 1.22
N ASN A 194 -6.73 38.52 1.80
CA ASN A 194 -7.68 38.39 2.89
C ASN A 194 -8.93 37.57 2.45
N ALA A 195 -8.69 36.48 1.74
CA ALA A 195 -9.73 35.56 1.25
C ALA A 195 -10.46 34.79 2.38
N ALA A 196 -10.19 35.12 3.62
CA ALA A 196 -10.60 34.27 4.73
C ALA A 196 -11.66 34.87 5.68
N ARG A 197 -12.26 36.03 5.38
CA ARG A 197 -13.26 36.62 6.31
C ARG A 197 -14.72 36.22 6.07
N ASN A 198 -15.08 35.66 4.91
CA ASN A 198 -16.48 35.26 4.64
C ASN A 198 -16.65 33.74 4.72
N LEU A 199 -17.46 33.26 5.67
CA LEU A 199 -17.81 31.85 5.88
C LEU A 199 -18.25 31.11 4.60
N PRO A 200 -19.07 31.69 3.70
CA PRO A 200 -19.46 31.04 2.46
C PRO A 200 -18.29 30.82 1.49
N VAL A 201 -17.28 31.70 1.50
CA VAL A 201 -16.08 31.59 0.68
C VAL A 201 -15.15 30.49 1.21
N LYS A 202 -15.11 30.27 2.55
CA LYS A 202 -14.39 29.12 3.14
C LYS A 202 -15.00 27.79 2.75
N ALA A 203 -16.32 27.68 2.82
CA ALA A 203 -17.02 26.46 2.41
C ALA A 203 -16.87 26.19 0.90
N ALA A 204 -16.98 27.20 0.06
CA ALA A 204 -16.71 27.09 -1.37
C ALA A 204 -15.22 26.79 -1.65
N ALA A 205 -14.29 27.37 -0.91
CA ALA A 205 -12.86 27.09 -1.05
C ALA A 205 -12.51 25.65 -0.66
N VAL A 206 -13.18 25.07 0.34
CA VAL A 206 -13.06 23.66 0.70
C VAL A 206 -13.71 22.78 -0.38
N LEU A 207 -14.91 23.10 -0.83
CA LEU A 207 -15.64 22.40 -1.89
C LEU A 207 -14.87 22.39 -3.22
N PHE A 208 -14.19 23.47 -3.57
CA PHE A 208 -13.44 23.58 -4.81
C PHE A 208 -11.94 23.25 -4.66
N ASN A 209 -11.55 22.62 -3.53
CA ASN A 209 -10.15 22.31 -3.20
C ASN A 209 -9.24 23.56 -3.24
N ARG A 210 -9.82 24.71 -3.03
CA ARG A 210 -9.16 25.98 -2.77
C ARG A 210 -8.98 26.13 -1.25
N ARG A 211 -8.11 25.30 -0.64
CA ARG A 211 -7.44 25.84 0.55
C ARG A 211 -6.76 27.10 0.08
N PRO A 212 -6.84 28.25 0.80
CA PRO A 212 -5.91 29.31 0.56
C PRO A 212 -4.54 28.64 0.63
N ALA A 213 -3.90 28.53 -0.54
CA ALA A 213 -2.72 27.69 -0.64
C ALA A 213 -1.69 28.40 0.22
N ASP A 214 -1.40 27.84 1.38
CA ASP A 214 -0.34 28.37 2.23
C ASP A 214 0.89 28.45 1.36
N ALA A 215 1.39 29.65 1.18
CA ALA A 215 2.55 29.87 0.33
C ALA A 215 3.66 28.93 0.82
N ILE A 216 4.37 28.27 -0.09
CA ILE A 216 5.52 27.45 0.28
C ILE A 216 6.49 28.35 1.03
N ARG A 217 6.73 28.06 2.31
CA ARG A 217 7.51 28.92 3.19
C ARG A 217 8.93 28.39 3.36
N GLY A 218 9.90 29.32 3.28
CA GLY A 218 11.28 29.05 3.64
C GLY A 218 11.55 29.55 5.07
N SER A 219 12.35 28.84 5.83
CA SER A 219 12.84 29.22 7.16
C SER A 219 14.20 29.92 7.08
N GLN A 220 15.03 29.54 6.10
CA GLN A 220 16.34 30.12 5.87
C GLN A 220 16.58 30.25 4.37
N VAL A 221 17.44 31.23 3.99
CA VAL A 221 17.87 31.44 2.61
C VAL A 221 19.37 31.25 2.49
N LEU A 222 19.79 30.36 1.61
CA LEU A 222 21.16 30.22 1.14
C LEU A 222 21.29 31.03 -0.15
N GLN A 223 22.21 31.99 -0.18
CA GLN A 223 22.42 32.91 -1.31
C GLN A 223 23.90 32.96 -1.70
N PRO A 224 24.21 33.32 -2.94
CA PRO A 224 25.59 33.59 -3.29
C PRO A 224 26.16 34.74 -2.46
N TYR A 225 27.45 34.73 -2.19
CA TYR A 225 28.09 35.76 -1.41
C TYR A 225 27.84 37.15 -2.03
N GLN A 226 27.76 38.18 -1.18
CA GLN A 226 27.16 39.46 -1.48
C GLN A 226 27.75 40.17 -2.72
N GLU A 227 29.06 40.09 -2.93
CA GLU A 227 29.72 40.76 -4.07
C GLU A 227 29.32 40.15 -5.41
N LEU A 228 29.20 38.82 -5.46
CA LEU A 228 28.75 38.10 -6.65
C LEU A 228 27.26 38.36 -6.93
N SER A 229 26.44 38.28 -5.88
CA SER A 229 25.00 38.53 -5.98
C SER A 229 24.68 39.93 -6.54
N ARG A 230 25.40 40.96 -6.05
CA ARG A 230 25.19 42.38 -6.51
C ARG A 230 25.58 42.62 -7.97
N LYS A 231 26.37 41.74 -8.57
CA LYS A 231 26.82 41.85 -9.97
C LYS A 231 26.06 40.96 -10.92
N SER A 232 25.22 40.08 -10.39
CA SER A 232 24.32 39.28 -11.20
C SER A 232 23.16 40.08 -11.77
N GLY A 233 22.58 39.59 -12.83
CA GLY A 233 21.41 40.21 -13.46
C GLY A 233 20.13 40.02 -12.69
N ALA A 234 20.02 38.92 -11.92
CA ALA A 234 18.88 38.53 -11.07
C ALA A 234 19.23 37.32 -10.20
N LEU A 235 18.33 37.03 -9.25
CA LEU A 235 18.38 35.83 -8.38
C LEU A 235 17.08 35.04 -8.51
N GLY A 236 17.20 33.72 -8.50
CA GLY A 236 16.02 32.83 -8.52
C GLY A 236 16.27 31.54 -7.74
N HIS A 237 15.24 31.00 -7.05
CA HIS A 237 15.41 29.80 -6.24
C HIS A 237 15.42 28.51 -7.10
N ILE A 238 16.17 27.53 -6.62
CA ILE A 238 16.33 26.22 -7.27
C ILE A 238 15.61 25.10 -6.51
N ASN A 239 14.72 25.41 -5.60
CA ASN A 239 14.03 24.42 -4.80
C ASN A 239 13.08 23.59 -5.66
N LEU A 240 13.10 22.29 -5.43
CA LEU A 240 12.13 21.32 -5.97
C LEU A 240 11.35 20.69 -4.82
N ILE A 241 10.11 20.34 -5.08
CA ILE A 241 9.23 19.67 -4.12
C ILE A 241 8.68 18.43 -4.80
N ALA A 242 8.97 17.28 -4.20
CA ALA A 242 8.45 16.01 -4.69
C ALA A 242 6.99 15.82 -4.28
N ASP A 243 6.23 15.19 -5.14
CA ASP A 243 4.90 14.70 -4.84
C ASP A 243 4.96 13.58 -3.76
N PRO A 244 3.83 13.20 -3.13
CA PRO A 244 3.80 12.17 -2.11
C PRO A 244 4.34 10.78 -2.51
N ASP A 245 4.51 10.53 -3.81
CA ASP A 245 5.14 9.31 -4.36
C ASP A 245 6.63 9.49 -4.69
N GLY A 246 7.24 10.60 -4.28
CA GLY A 246 8.65 10.90 -4.51
C GLY A 246 9.00 11.43 -5.91
N LYS A 247 8.03 11.55 -6.82
CA LYS A 247 8.27 12.07 -8.17
C LYS A 247 8.10 13.57 -8.25
N ILE A 248 8.81 14.19 -9.18
CA ILE A 248 8.66 15.61 -9.51
C ILE A 248 7.75 15.76 -10.72
N ARG A 249 6.55 16.35 -10.50
CA ARG A 249 5.62 16.70 -11.58
C ARG A 249 5.42 18.20 -11.72
N SER A 250 5.79 18.96 -10.70
CA SER A 250 5.63 20.40 -10.68
C SER A 250 6.84 21.10 -10.07
N VAL A 251 6.99 22.35 -10.40
CA VAL A 251 8.01 23.22 -9.79
C VAL A 251 7.34 24.42 -9.11
N PRO A 252 7.79 24.77 -7.90
CA PRO A 252 7.32 26.00 -7.26
C PRO A 252 7.84 27.19 -8.03
N LEU A 253 6.95 28.12 -8.41
CA LEU A 253 7.35 29.37 -9.05
C LEU A 253 7.72 30.45 -8.05
N PHE A 254 7.18 30.35 -6.82
CA PHE A 254 7.49 31.23 -5.71
C PHE A 254 7.73 30.46 -4.42
N ILE A 255 8.64 30.99 -3.61
CA ILE A 255 8.81 30.61 -2.21
C ILE A 255 8.69 31.88 -1.39
N ARG A 256 7.85 31.86 -0.35
CA ARG A 256 7.70 32.94 0.60
C ARG A 256 8.74 32.82 1.71
N PHE A 257 9.50 33.86 1.88
CA PHE A 257 10.45 34.02 2.99
C PHE A 257 10.21 35.36 3.67
N GLN A 258 9.88 35.29 4.94
CA GLN A 258 9.35 36.46 5.66
C GLN A 258 8.07 37.00 4.97
N ASP A 259 8.00 38.28 4.65
CA ASP A 259 6.86 38.92 3.99
C ASP A 259 7.01 39.02 2.45
N ARG A 260 7.97 38.29 1.85
CA ARG A 260 8.33 38.44 0.43
C ARG A 260 8.30 37.10 -0.31
N ASP A 261 7.92 37.18 -1.57
CA ASP A 261 7.87 36.05 -2.48
C ASP A 261 9.07 36.10 -3.43
N PHE A 262 9.86 35.01 -3.45
CA PHE A 262 11.05 34.83 -4.27
C PHE A 262 10.75 33.96 -5.46
N VAL A 263 11.16 34.40 -6.65
CA VAL A 263 10.90 33.77 -7.92
C VAL A 263 11.83 32.58 -8.11
N SER A 264 11.38 31.54 -8.82
CA SER A 264 12.23 30.39 -9.20
C SER A 264 13.27 30.79 -10.26
N LEU A 265 14.41 30.10 -10.27
CA LEU A 265 15.46 30.25 -11.29
C LEU A 265 14.86 30.04 -12.70
N ALA A 266 14.01 29.06 -12.86
CA ALA A 266 13.36 28.77 -14.15
C ALA A 266 12.52 29.95 -14.64
N LEU A 267 11.67 30.51 -13.75
CA LEU A 267 10.82 31.65 -14.13
C LEU A 267 11.66 32.89 -14.40
N GLU A 268 12.71 33.14 -13.63
CA GLU A 268 13.59 34.33 -13.81
C GLU A 268 14.36 34.24 -15.11
N VAL A 269 14.91 33.09 -15.47
CA VAL A 269 15.59 32.86 -16.76
C VAL A 269 14.62 33.07 -17.92
N ALA A 270 13.39 32.51 -17.83
CA ALA A 270 12.38 32.69 -18.88
C ALA A 270 11.89 34.10 -19.01
N MET A 271 11.71 34.84 -17.91
CA MET A 271 11.38 36.28 -17.92
C MET A 271 12.44 37.10 -18.58
N LYS A 272 13.71 36.88 -18.22
CA LYS A 272 14.84 37.60 -18.86
C LYS A 272 14.94 37.31 -20.35
N TYR A 273 14.64 36.08 -20.76
CA TYR A 273 14.58 35.70 -22.15
C TYR A 273 13.47 36.45 -22.91
N ASP A 274 12.33 36.74 -22.28
CA ASP A 274 11.22 37.53 -22.85
C ASP A 274 11.42 39.08 -22.63
N GLY A 275 12.54 39.51 -22.08
CA GLY A 275 12.77 40.91 -21.75
C GLY A 275 11.84 41.44 -20.66
N ALA A 276 11.34 40.58 -19.81
CA ALA A 276 10.49 40.91 -18.68
C ALA A 276 11.30 41.00 -17.37
N THR A 277 10.72 41.63 -16.38
CA THR A 277 11.29 41.77 -15.01
C THR A 277 10.25 41.30 -14.00
N ILE A 278 10.69 41.08 -12.75
CA ILE A 278 9.78 40.69 -11.67
C ILE A 278 8.61 41.65 -11.49
N ARG A 279 8.78 42.94 -11.81
CA ARG A 279 7.73 43.98 -11.72
C ARG A 279 6.60 43.79 -12.73
N ASN A 280 6.82 42.99 -13.77
CA ASN A 280 5.82 42.68 -14.79
C ASN A 280 4.90 41.52 -14.39
N ILE A 281 5.15 40.86 -13.24
CA ILE A 281 4.36 39.74 -12.76
C ILE A 281 3.04 40.21 -12.16
N ARG A 282 1.93 39.70 -12.72
CA ARG A 282 0.58 39.93 -12.20
C ARG A 282 -0.04 38.57 -11.88
N LYS A 283 -0.64 38.42 -10.70
CA LYS A 283 -1.43 37.26 -10.36
C LYS A 283 -2.77 37.28 -11.07
N HIS A 284 -3.14 36.13 -11.61
CA HIS A 284 -4.43 35.88 -12.25
C HIS A 284 -5.05 34.66 -11.56
N PRO A 285 -6.39 34.51 -11.48
CA PRO A 285 -7.04 33.36 -10.86
C PRO A 285 -6.60 31.98 -11.41
N THR A 286 -6.13 31.93 -12.64
CA THR A 286 -5.68 30.69 -13.32
C THR A 286 -4.17 30.55 -13.39
N GLY A 287 -3.38 31.51 -12.86
CA GLY A 287 -1.92 31.46 -12.94
C GLY A 287 -1.26 32.83 -12.84
N LEU A 288 -0.19 33.01 -13.58
CA LEU A 288 0.60 34.25 -13.63
C LEU A 288 0.55 34.84 -15.03
N GLN A 289 0.37 36.14 -15.12
CA GLN A 289 0.52 36.90 -16.36
C GLN A 289 1.79 37.74 -16.27
N ILE A 290 2.71 37.59 -17.23
CA ILE A 290 3.99 38.28 -17.28
C ILE A 290 4.16 38.84 -18.70
N LYS A 291 3.87 40.13 -18.92
CA LYS A 291 3.75 40.68 -20.27
C LYS A 291 2.88 39.82 -21.17
N GLN A 292 3.50 39.13 -22.15
CA GLN A 292 2.81 38.22 -23.11
C GLN A 292 2.82 36.77 -22.65
N LEU A 293 3.59 36.43 -21.60
CA LEU A 293 3.66 35.07 -21.08
C LEU A 293 2.52 34.83 -20.07
N SER A 294 1.78 33.71 -20.27
CA SER A 294 0.78 33.23 -19.30
C SER A 294 1.24 31.90 -18.79
N VAL A 295 1.47 31.81 -17.49
CA VAL A 295 1.95 30.59 -16.83
C VAL A 295 0.86 30.09 -15.88
N PRO A 296 0.14 29.03 -16.21
CA PRO A 296 -0.87 28.45 -15.34
C PRO A 296 -0.23 27.81 -14.11
N THR A 297 -0.91 27.94 -12.97
CA THR A 297 -0.43 27.41 -11.71
C THR A 297 -1.49 26.51 -11.07
N ILE A 298 -1.03 25.55 -10.30
CA ILE A 298 -1.84 24.71 -9.41
C ILE A 298 -1.40 24.96 -7.96
N GLY A 299 -2.33 24.78 -7.02
CA GLY A 299 -2.02 24.94 -5.59
C GLY A 299 -1.28 26.26 -5.25
N PRO A 300 -0.25 26.20 -4.40
CA PRO A 300 0.51 27.38 -3.97
C PRO A 300 1.53 27.83 -5.04
N HIS A 301 1.02 28.32 -6.19
CA HIS A 301 1.86 28.81 -7.29
C HIS A 301 2.88 27.80 -7.84
N GLN A 302 2.49 26.55 -7.97
CA GLN A 302 3.29 25.52 -8.61
C GLN A 302 2.89 25.40 -10.09
N MET A 303 3.85 25.20 -10.97
CA MET A 303 3.63 24.94 -12.39
C MET A 303 3.83 23.44 -12.65
N LEU A 304 2.85 22.80 -13.30
CA LEU A 304 2.99 21.43 -13.80
C LEU A 304 3.92 21.41 -15.02
N LEU A 305 4.83 20.44 -15.02
CA LEU A 305 5.81 20.27 -16.09
C LEU A 305 5.30 19.32 -17.18
N ASP A 306 5.54 19.71 -18.42
CA ASP A 306 5.42 18.83 -19.56
C ASP A 306 6.79 18.26 -19.95
N PHE A 307 6.99 17.00 -19.63
CA PHE A 307 8.26 16.30 -19.93
C PHE A 307 8.32 15.73 -21.38
N SER A 308 7.30 15.96 -22.20
CA SER A 308 7.25 15.40 -23.56
C SER A 308 8.40 15.89 -24.46
N GLY A 309 8.90 17.10 -24.20
CA GLY A 309 9.99 17.71 -24.97
C GLY A 309 11.40 17.50 -24.40
N ARG A 310 11.54 16.80 -23.26
CA ARG A 310 12.83 16.68 -22.55
C ARG A 310 13.98 16.11 -23.40
N GLU A 311 13.69 15.12 -24.21
CA GLU A 311 14.69 14.43 -25.03
C GLU A 311 14.96 15.10 -26.36
N THR A 312 13.97 15.79 -26.91
CA THR A 312 14.02 16.34 -28.28
C THR A 312 14.41 17.82 -28.31
N ASN A 313 14.01 18.61 -27.30
CA ASN A 313 14.15 20.07 -27.34
C ASN A 313 15.31 20.60 -26.49
N ILE A 314 15.78 19.84 -25.50
CA ILE A 314 16.85 20.27 -24.61
C ILE A 314 18.19 19.69 -25.08
N GLN A 315 19.00 20.55 -25.68
CA GLN A 315 20.36 20.17 -26.10
C GLN A 315 21.28 20.13 -24.88
N ARG A 316 22.02 19.02 -24.70
CA ARG A 316 22.96 18.83 -23.61
C ARG A 316 24.39 18.92 -24.13
N ILE A 317 25.22 19.75 -23.51
CA ILE A 317 26.62 20.00 -23.88
C ILE A 317 27.48 19.78 -22.64
N SER A 318 28.57 19.04 -22.79
CA SER A 318 29.56 18.90 -21.72
C SER A 318 30.33 20.20 -21.50
N ALA A 319 30.57 20.56 -20.26
CA ALA A 319 31.34 21.76 -19.92
C ALA A 319 32.79 21.69 -20.43
N VAL A 320 33.41 20.52 -20.44
CA VAL A 320 34.76 20.33 -20.95
C VAL A 320 34.84 20.54 -22.46
N ASP A 321 33.84 20.10 -23.24
CA ASP A 321 33.85 20.30 -24.69
C ASP A 321 33.67 21.79 -25.04
N LEU A 322 32.93 22.53 -24.24
CA LEU A 322 32.81 24.00 -24.36
C LEU A 322 34.15 24.66 -24.02
N MET A 323 34.85 24.22 -22.98
CA MET A 323 36.14 24.79 -22.55
C MET A 323 37.24 24.48 -23.56
N GLU A 324 37.21 23.33 -24.20
CA GLU A 324 38.13 22.90 -25.24
C GLU A 324 37.85 23.56 -26.60
N GLY A 325 36.75 24.35 -26.70
CA GLY A 325 36.38 25.04 -27.94
C GLY A 325 35.85 24.13 -29.05
N LYS A 326 35.40 22.92 -28.70
CA LYS A 326 34.84 21.94 -29.65
C LYS A 326 33.43 22.28 -30.11
N ILE A 327 32.76 23.21 -29.43
CA ILE A 327 31.39 23.57 -29.69
C ILE A 327 31.36 24.88 -30.47
N ASP A 328 30.63 24.86 -31.58
CA ASP A 328 30.38 26.06 -32.38
C ASP A 328 29.67 27.14 -31.55
N PRO A 329 30.25 28.35 -31.38
CA PRO A 329 29.63 29.45 -30.66
C PRO A 329 28.25 29.88 -31.16
N GLU A 330 27.96 29.76 -32.45
CA GLU A 330 26.67 30.12 -33.05
C GLU A 330 25.49 29.27 -32.49
N ARG A 331 25.76 28.08 -31.95
CA ARG A 331 24.74 27.27 -31.28
C ARG A 331 24.07 27.96 -30.10
N PHE A 332 24.79 28.82 -29.40
CA PHE A 332 24.29 29.51 -28.22
C PHE A 332 23.58 30.84 -28.52
N ARG A 333 23.70 31.29 -29.72
CA ARG A 333 23.16 32.59 -30.12
C ARG A 333 21.64 32.64 -29.96
N ASN A 334 21.16 33.66 -29.25
CA ASN A 334 19.74 33.87 -28.93
C ASN A 334 19.08 32.69 -28.19
N LYS A 335 19.85 31.86 -27.46
CA LYS A 335 19.32 30.74 -26.67
C LYS A 335 19.30 31.08 -25.17
N ALA A 336 18.40 30.40 -24.46
CA ALA A 336 18.46 30.35 -23.01
C ALA A 336 19.43 29.19 -22.61
N VAL A 337 20.49 29.53 -21.89
CA VAL A 337 21.49 28.54 -21.48
C VAL A 337 21.41 28.34 -19.99
N LEU A 338 21.35 27.09 -19.57
CA LEU A 338 21.45 26.69 -18.17
C LEU A 338 22.78 25.97 -17.94
N PHE A 339 23.51 26.40 -16.93
CA PHE A 339 24.81 25.84 -16.57
C PHE A 339 24.80 25.31 -15.13
N GLY A 340 25.30 24.11 -14.94
CA GLY A 340 25.36 23.50 -13.61
C GLY A 340 25.98 22.14 -13.56
N LEU A 341 25.98 21.56 -12.36
CA LEU A 341 26.49 20.23 -12.09
C LEU A 341 25.42 19.20 -12.45
N SER A 342 25.84 18.11 -13.10
CA SER A 342 24.98 17.00 -13.51
C SER A 342 25.64 15.62 -13.42
N ALA A 343 26.85 15.55 -12.81
CA ALA A 343 27.57 14.30 -12.62
C ALA A 343 26.83 13.40 -11.61
N ASP A 344 26.70 12.12 -11.93
CA ASP A 344 25.88 11.17 -11.19
C ASP A 344 26.36 10.96 -9.74
N ALA A 345 27.66 10.96 -9.55
CA ALA A 345 28.26 10.78 -8.22
C ALA A 345 28.20 12.03 -7.31
N ALA A 346 27.88 13.22 -7.87
CA ALA A 346 28.05 14.49 -7.17
C ALA A 346 26.74 15.17 -6.74
N ILE A 347 25.58 14.75 -7.26
CA ILE A 347 24.29 15.41 -6.97
C ILE A 347 23.12 14.42 -6.84
N PRO A 348 22.09 14.75 -6.02
CA PRO A 348 20.88 13.96 -5.93
C PRO A 348 20.12 13.93 -7.26
N ARG A 349 19.60 12.77 -7.62
CA ARG A 349 18.70 12.60 -8.75
C ARG A 349 17.25 12.52 -8.25
N TYR A 350 16.35 13.01 -9.08
CA TYR A 350 14.92 13.06 -8.81
C TYR A 350 14.17 12.17 -9.79
N HIS A 351 13.25 11.38 -9.27
CA HIS A 351 12.39 10.53 -10.09
C HIS A 351 11.36 11.38 -10.87
N LEU A 352 11.17 11.04 -12.13
CA LEU A 352 10.24 11.69 -13.03
C LEU A 352 9.02 10.81 -13.34
N PRO A 353 7.91 11.40 -13.82
CA PRO A 353 6.70 10.66 -14.21
C PRO A 353 6.95 9.55 -15.24
N ARG A 354 7.80 9.81 -16.22
CA ARG A 354 8.19 8.86 -17.28
C ARG A 354 9.47 8.14 -16.90
N GLN A 355 9.39 7.05 -16.20
CA GLN A 355 10.53 6.20 -15.82
C GLN A 355 11.90 6.81 -16.17
N GLY A 356 12.51 7.49 -15.27
CA GLY A 356 13.80 8.09 -15.45
C GLY A 356 14.11 9.04 -14.31
N GLU A 357 15.37 9.37 -14.23
CA GLU A 357 15.89 10.30 -13.24
C GLU A 357 16.45 11.55 -13.93
N ALA A 358 16.37 12.67 -13.24
CA ALA A 358 16.93 13.92 -13.69
C ALA A 358 17.60 14.67 -12.57
N SER A 359 18.63 15.41 -12.91
CA SER A 359 19.22 16.41 -12.01
C SER A 359 18.31 17.62 -11.86
N ASN A 360 18.53 18.38 -10.79
CA ASN A 360 17.84 19.68 -10.60
C ASN A 360 18.03 20.60 -11.82
N LEU A 361 19.22 20.62 -12.39
CA LEU A 361 19.56 21.40 -13.58
C LEU A 361 18.67 21.03 -14.77
N GLU A 362 18.46 19.76 -15.02
CA GLU A 362 17.64 19.26 -16.16
C GLU A 362 16.14 19.56 -15.93
N ILE A 363 15.67 19.43 -14.68
CA ILE A 363 14.27 19.78 -14.33
C ILE A 363 14.05 21.28 -14.49
N THR A 364 15.01 22.10 -14.04
CA THR A 364 14.97 23.54 -14.22
C THR A 364 14.96 23.91 -15.71
N ALA A 365 15.76 23.22 -16.54
CA ALA A 365 15.79 23.43 -17.98
C ALA A 365 14.45 23.07 -18.64
N CYS A 366 13.84 21.98 -18.23
CA CYS A 366 12.50 21.60 -18.68
C CYS A 366 11.45 22.67 -18.30
N ALA A 367 11.55 23.22 -17.08
CA ALA A 367 10.66 24.29 -16.65
C ALA A 367 10.84 25.56 -17.48
N VAL A 368 12.10 25.96 -17.78
CA VAL A 368 12.40 27.13 -18.66
C VAL A 368 11.83 26.89 -20.05
N GLU A 369 12.05 25.70 -20.64
CA GLU A 369 11.52 25.33 -21.95
C GLU A 369 9.99 25.40 -21.96
N ASN A 370 9.34 24.86 -20.95
CA ASN A 370 7.89 24.87 -20.84
C ASN A 370 7.32 26.30 -20.76
N ILE A 371 7.98 27.19 -20.02
CA ILE A 371 7.52 28.59 -19.91
C ILE A 371 7.71 29.34 -21.22
N ILE A 372 8.89 29.24 -21.84
CA ILE A 372 9.23 29.97 -23.08
C ILE A 372 8.33 29.51 -24.24
N ASN A 373 8.15 28.20 -24.38
CA ASN A 373 7.35 27.62 -25.44
C ASN A 373 5.84 27.58 -25.15
N ARG A 374 5.42 28.11 -23.99
CA ARG A 374 4.01 28.05 -23.51
C ARG A 374 3.47 26.61 -23.45
N ARG A 375 4.35 25.66 -23.12
CA ARG A 375 4.06 24.21 -23.06
C ARG A 375 3.91 23.78 -21.62
N HIS A 376 2.84 24.17 -21.02
CA HIS A 376 2.54 23.81 -19.65
C HIS A 376 1.29 22.97 -19.58
N ILE A 377 1.18 22.20 -18.54
CA ILE A 377 -0.04 21.49 -18.22
C ILE A 377 -0.83 22.35 -17.24
N SER A 378 -2.09 22.57 -17.56
CA SER A 378 -3.00 23.39 -16.78
C SER A 378 -4.11 22.54 -16.15
N ARG A 379 -4.67 23.02 -15.07
CA ARG A 379 -5.87 22.47 -14.46
C ARG A 379 -6.84 23.60 -14.13
N PRO A 380 -7.76 23.93 -15.05
CA PRO A 380 -8.77 24.95 -14.81
C PRO A 380 -9.55 24.71 -13.53
N SER A 381 -9.87 25.77 -12.80
CA SER A 381 -10.56 25.65 -11.49
C SER A 381 -11.94 24.97 -11.58
N TRP A 382 -12.63 25.12 -12.72
CA TRP A 382 -13.95 24.53 -12.94
C TRP A 382 -13.91 22.99 -13.13
N PHE A 383 -12.73 22.40 -13.41
CA PHE A 383 -12.59 20.94 -13.49
C PHE A 383 -12.98 20.24 -12.19
N ALA A 384 -12.72 20.86 -11.05
CA ALA A 384 -13.17 20.30 -9.78
C ALA A 384 -14.69 20.16 -9.68
N ALA A 385 -15.42 21.18 -10.17
CA ALA A 385 -16.88 21.12 -10.22
C ALA A 385 -17.38 20.05 -11.24
N LEU A 386 -16.72 19.95 -12.40
CA LEU A 386 -17.03 18.91 -13.38
C LEU A 386 -16.79 17.49 -12.83
N GLU A 387 -15.67 17.27 -12.16
CA GLU A 387 -15.33 15.98 -11.54
C GLU A 387 -16.39 15.57 -10.51
N ILE A 388 -16.83 16.50 -9.67
CA ILE A 388 -17.92 16.28 -8.70
C ILE A 388 -19.25 16.00 -9.43
N LEU A 389 -19.59 16.78 -10.47
CA LEU A 389 -20.80 16.60 -11.25
C LEU A 389 -20.85 15.19 -11.89
N VAL A 390 -19.74 14.76 -12.48
CA VAL A 390 -19.62 13.43 -13.10
C VAL A 390 -19.71 12.33 -12.05
N LEU A 391 -19.11 12.52 -10.88
CA LEU A 391 -19.22 11.59 -9.77
C LEU A 391 -20.70 11.45 -9.31
N LEU A 392 -21.41 12.56 -9.15
CA LEU A 392 -22.84 12.57 -8.80
C LEU A 392 -23.68 11.94 -9.91
N TYR A 393 -23.37 12.20 -11.18
CA TYR A 393 -24.01 11.56 -12.32
C TYR A 393 -23.83 10.03 -12.30
N PHE A 394 -22.63 9.53 -12.07
CA PHE A 394 -22.40 8.09 -11.91
C PHE A 394 -23.15 7.54 -10.68
N GLY A 395 -23.18 8.29 -9.58
CA GLY A 395 -23.99 7.93 -8.40
C GLY A 395 -25.49 7.80 -8.74
N PHE A 396 -26.05 8.78 -9.42
CA PHE A 396 -27.44 8.74 -9.90
C PHE A 396 -27.67 7.56 -10.86
N PHE A 397 -26.79 7.38 -11.83
CA PHE A 397 -26.89 6.28 -12.80
C PHE A 397 -26.90 4.92 -12.08
N LEU A 398 -26.00 4.71 -11.14
CA LEU A 398 -25.89 3.45 -10.38
C LEU A 398 -27.11 3.21 -9.47
N LEU A 399 -27.61 4.24 -8.79
CA LEU A 399 -28.69 4.08 -7.81
C LEU A 399 -30.08 4.03 -8.45
N VAL A 400 -30.29 4.73 -9.57
CA VAL A 400 -31.60 4.91 -10.16
C VAL A 400 -31.78 4.18 -11.50
N VAL A 401 -30.76 4.24 -12.38
CA VAL A 401 -30.87 3.71 -13.75
C VAL A 401 -30.52 2.22 -13.80
N VAL A 402 -29.36 1.84 -13.28
CA VAL A 402 -28.88 0.45 -13.32
C VAL A 402 -29.90 -0.54 -12.76
N PRO A 403 -30.60 -0.28 -11.63
CA PRO A 403 -31.61 -1.21 -11.13
C PRO A 403 -32.83 -1.42 -12.02
N LYS A 404 -33.14 -0.48 -12.94
CA LYS A 404 -34.33 -0.50 -13.79
C LYS A 404 -34.09 -1.07 -15.19
N VAL A 405 -32.85 -1.13 -15.64
CA VAL A 405 -32.50 -1.49 -17.03
C VAL A 405 -32.00 -2.95 -17.08
N PRO A 406 -32.24 -3.73 -18.13
CA PRO A 406 -31.69 -5.07 -18.27
C PRO A 406 -30.16 -5.11 -18.08
N PRO A 407 -29.58 -6.20 -17.50
CA PRO A 407 -28.15 -6.20 -17.17
C PRO A 407 -27.22 -5.96 -18.37
N ARG A 408 -27.54 -6.51 -19.53
CA ARG A 408 -26.75 -6.34 -20.76
C ARG A 408 -26.75 -4.89 -21.26
N THR A 409 -27.93 -4.25 -21.29
CA THR A 409 -28.05 -2.85 -21.69
C THR A 409 -27.44 -1.91 -20.65
N GLY A 410 -27.60 -2.22 -19.36
CA GLY A 410 -26.95 -1.48 -18.28
C GLY A 410 -25.42 -1.51 -18.39
N LEU A 411 -24.84 -2.66 -18.71
CA LEU A 411 -23.39 -2.81 -18.93
C LEU A 411 -22.93 -2.02 -20.17
N LEU A 412 -23.70 -2.07 -21.27
CA LEU A 412 -23.35 -1.35 -22.48
C LEU A 412 -23.36 0.17 -22.25
N ILE A 413 -24.42 0.68 -21.64
CA ILE A 413 -24.51 2.13 -21.31
C ILE A 413 -23.37 2.53 -20.38
N PHE A 414 -23.09 1.72 -19.35
CA PHE A 414 -21.98 1.96 -18.42
C PHE A 414 -20.64 2.02 -19.15
N ALA A 415 -20.36 1.05 -20.03
CA ALA A 415 -19.12 1.00 -20.81
C ALA A 415 -18.96 2.22 -21.73
N VAL A 416 -20.04 2.65 -22.39
CA VAL A 416 -20.02 3.84 -23.25
C VAL A 416 -19.70 5.10 -22.44
N PHE A 417 -20.37 5.32 -21.32
CA PHE A 417 -20.10 6.50 -20.49
C PHE A 417 -18.69 6.48 -19.90
N LEU A 418 -18.22 5.31 -19.45
CA LEU A 418 -16.90 5.17 -18.88
C LEU A 418 -15.79 5.44 -19.91
N THR A 419 -15.92 4.86 -21.11
CA THR A 419 -14.97 5.07 -22.21
C THR A 419 -15.00 6.50 -22.73
N ALA A 420 -16.17 7.12 -22.82
CA ALA A 420 -16.31 8.52 -23.19
C ALA A 420 -15.63 9.45 -22.15
N TRP A 421 -15.85 9.21 -20.86
CA TRP A 421 -15.24 9.99 -19.79
C TRP A 421 -13.71 9.90 -19.82
N LEU A 422 -13.16 8.68 -19.90
CA LEU A 422 -11.72 8.46 -20.01
C LEU A 422 -11.16 9.04 -21.32
N GLY A 423 -11.87 8.87 -22.41
CA GLY A 423 -11.51 9.42 -23.72
C GLY A 423 -11.41 10.94 -23.69
N VAL A 424 -12.37 11.62 -23.08
CA VAL A 424 -12.34 13.09 -22.89
C VAL A 424 -11.14 13.51 -22.05
N ALA A 425 -10.84 12.80 -20.94
CA ALA A 425 -9.70 13.12 -20.10
C ALA A 425 -8.36 12.99 -20.87
N VAL A 426 -8.20 11.91 -21.64
CA VAL A 426 -7.01 11.71 -22.49
C VAL A 426 -6.95 12.77 -23.59
N LEU A 427 -8.05 13.05 -24.27
CA LEU A 427 -8.12 14.05 -25.34
C LEU A 427 -7.71 15.44 -24.83
N LEU A 428 -8.28 15.89 -23.69
CA LEU A 428 -7.96 17.18 -23.10
C LEU A 428 -6.47 17.29 -22.73
N LEU A 429 -5.90 16.23 -22.14
CA LEU A 429 -4.50 16.23 -21.76
C LEU A 429 -3.58 16.24 -22.99
N VAL A 430 -3.87 15.43 -24.00
CA VAL A 430 -3.01 15.28 -25.19
C VAL A 430 -3.08 16.52 -26.08
N THR A 431 -4.27 17.04 -26.35
CA THR A 431 -4.46 18.15 -27.30
C THR A 431 -4.29 19.52 -26.69
N GLN A 432 -4.84 19.74 -25.49
CA GLN A 432 -4.90 21.06 -24.85
C GLN A 432 -3.94 21.19 -23.65
N GLY A 433 -3.33 20.09 -23.18
CA GLY A 433 -2.52 20.10 -21.98
C GLY A 433 -3.35 20.37 -20.72
N GLN A 434 -4.61 19.97 -20.70
CA GLN A 434 -5.48 20.16 -19.55
C GLN A 434 -5.66 18.85 -18.78
N TRP A 435 -5.26 18.82 -17.52
CA TRP A 435 -5.33 17.64 -16.68
C TRP A 435 -6.65 17.55 -15.92
N LEU A 436 -7.49 16.63 -16.34
CA LEU A 436 -8.74 16.25 -15.69
C LEU A 436 -8.52 14.97 -14.84
N ARG A 437 -8.86 15.01 -13.56
CA ARG A 437 -8.79 13.84 -12.68
C ARG A 437 -9.94 12.89 -12.99
N SER A 438 -9.63 11.85 -13.75
CA SER A 438 -10.65 10.94 -14.27
C SER A 438 -10.77 9.64 -13.50
N ILE A 439 -9.75 9.23 -12.76
CA ILE A 439 -9.70 7.92 -12.11
C ILE A 439 -10.66 7.82 -10.93
N THR A 440 -10.78 8.85 -10.12
CA THR A 440 -11.64 8.83 -8.95
C THR A 440 -13.11 8.57 -9.29
N PRO A 441 -13.76 9.31 -10.24
CA PRO A 441 -15.10 8.99 -10.69
C PRO A 441 -15.20 7.62 -11.38
N THR A 442 -14.17 7.22 -12.14
CA THR A 442 -14.10 5.91 -12.82
C THR A 442 -14.07 4.76 -11.82
N LEU A 443 -13.22 4.84 -10.81
CA LEU A 443 -13.11 3.80 -9.78
C LEU A 443 -14.42 3.66 -8.99
N PHE A 444 -15.01 4.80 -8.59
CA PHE A 444 -16.32 4.79 -7.94
C PHE A 444 -17.39 4.12 -8.82
N ALA A 445 -17.44 4.48 -10.09
CA ALA A 445 -18.41 3.95 -11.04
C ALA A 445 -18.22 2.43 -11.23
N ALA A 446 -16.98 1.96 -11.38
CA ALA A 446 -16.66 0.55 -11.57
C ALA A 446 -17.00 -0.29 -10.33
N VAL A 447 -16.57 0.14 -9.15
CA VAL A 447 -16.85 -0.56 -7.88
C VAL A 447 -18.35 -0.57 -7.59
N GLY A 448 -19.03 0.57 -7.75
CA GLY A 448 -20.47 0.67 -7.56
C GLY A 448 -21.26 -0.22 -8.51
N PHE A 449 -20.85 -0.29 -9.79
CA PHE A 449 -21.48 -1.16 -10.78
C PHE A 449 -21.33 -2.64 -10.44
N ILE A 450 -20.16 -3.06 -9.95
CA ILE A 450 -19.91 -4.44 -9.48
C ILE A 450 -20.81 -4.75 -8.27
N ILE A 451 -20.87 -3.86 -7.29
CA ILE A 451 -21.68 -4.07 -6.06
C ILE A 451 -23.15 -4.26 -6.43
N ILE A 452 -23.72 -3.36 -7.25
CA ILE A 452 -25.13 -3.43 -7.65
C ILE A 452 -25.38 -4.63 -8.56
N GLY A 453 -24.46 -4.92 -9.47
CA GLY A 453 -24.54 -6.07 -10.38
C GLY A 453 -24.58 -7.41 -9.64
N ARG A 454 -23.69 -7.60 -8.66
CA ARG A 454 -23.67 -8.82 -7.84
C ARG A 454 -24.98 -9.02 -7.06
N GLN A 455 -25.53 -7.95 -6.48
CA GLN A 455 -26.79 -8.05 -5.78
C GLN A 455 -27.93 -8.45 -6.72
N ARG A 456 -28.00 -7.84 -7.91
CA ARG A 456 -29.04 -8.20 -8.90
C ARG A 456 -28.98 -9.66 -9.34
N ILE A 457 -27.75 -10.19 -9.56
CA ILE A 457 -27.56 -11.58 -9.90
C ILE A 457 -28.01 -12.48 -8.74
N SER A 458 -27.68 -12.09 -7.50
CA SER A 458 -28.11 -12.81 -6.29
C SER A 458 -29.63 -12.79 -6.11
N ASP A 459 -30.26 -11.63 -6.30
CA ASP A 459 -31.71 -11.48 -6.16
C ASP A 459 -32.46 -12.23 -7.28
N ALA A 460 -31.99 -12.18 -8.53
CA ALA A 460 -32.54 -12.95 -9.63
C ALA A 460 -32.45 -14.48 -9.40
N LYS A 461 -31.31 -14.97 -8.88
CA LYS A 461 -31.17 -16.39 -8.50
C LYS A 461 -32.10 -16.79 -7.36
N LYS A 462 -32.34 -15.90 -6.39
CA LYS A 462 -33.30 -16.15 -5.30
C LYS A 462 -34.73 -16.25 -5.83
N ASP A 463 -35.13 -15.33 -6.70
CA ASP A 463 -36.46 -15.33 -7.30
C ASP A 463 -36.69 -16.58 -8.15
N GLU A 464 -35.69 -16.97 -8.98
CA GLU A 464 -35.74 -18.21 -9.77
C GLU A 464 -35.84 -19.45 -8.88
N SER A 465 -35.05 -19.51 -7.78
CA SER A 465 -35.09 -20.58 -6.80
C SER A 465 -36.46 -20.67 -6.10
N VAL A 466 -37.08 -19.52 -5.78
CA VAL A 466 -38.41 -19.47 -5.17
C VAL A 466 -39.47 -20.01 -6.14
N GLU A 467 -39.48 -19.58 -7.38
CA GLU A 467 -40.43 -20.06 -8.39
C GLU A 467 -40.26 -21.55 -8.68
N LEU A 468 -39.00 -22.03 -8.75
CA LEU A 468 -38.69 -23.44 -8.89
C LEU A 468 -39.22 -24.26 -7.69
N ASN A 469 -39.02 -23.79 -6.46
CA ASN A 469 -39.52 -24.49 -5.27
C ASN A 469 -41.08 -24.45 -5.17
N LYS A 470 -41.70 -23.36 -5.61
CA LYS A 470 -43.20 -23.30 -5.72
C LYS A 470 -43.72 -24.36 -6.71
N SER A 471 -43.15 -24.40 -7.92
CA SER A 471 -43.57 -25.33 -8.97
C SER A 471 -43.33 -26.78 -8.57
N LEU A 472 -42.15 -27.12 -8.01
CA LEU A 472 -41.84 -28.45 -7.49
C LEU A 472 -42.75 -28.82 -6.30
N GLY A 473 -43.00 -27.89 -5.39
CA GLY A 473 -43.92 -28.11 -4.26
C GLY A 473 -45.34 -28.45 -4.73
N LEU A 474 -45.87 -27.73 -5.73
CA LEU A 474 -47.16 -27.98 -6.35
C LEU A 474 -47.20 -29.34 -7.05
N SER A 475 -46.15 -29.72 -7.80
CA SER A 475 -46.06 -31.01 -8.47
C SER A 475 -46.08 -32.15 -7.45
N LEU A 476 -45.30 -32.03 -6.37
CA LEU A 476 -45.24 -33.04 -5.30
C LEU A 476 -46.58 -33.15 -4.52
N GLN A 477 -47.26 -32.02 -4.30
CA GLN A 477 -48.57 -31.97 -3.68
C GLN A 477 -49.58 -32.71 -4.57
N GLY A 478 -49.59 -32.49 -5.88
CA GLY A 478 -50.43 -33.18 -6.86
C GLY A 478 -50.22 -34.70 -6.92
N GLN A 479 -48.97 -35.14 -6.66
CA GLN A 479 -48.59 -36.55 -6.56
C GLN A 479 -48.94 -37.19 -5.20
N GLY A 480 -49.50 -36.43 -4.28
CA GLY A 480 -49.82 -36.90 -2.94
C GLY A 480 -48.62 -36.99 -1.97
N MET A 481 -47.43 -36.54 -2.35
CA MET A 481 -46.19 -36.50 -1.54
C MET A 481 -46.16 -35.23 -0.68
N LEU A 482 -47.11 -35.10 0.29
CA LEU A 482 -47.37 -33.86 1.01
C LEU A 482 -46.20 -33.42 1.89
N ASP A 483 -45.44 -34.35 2.46
CA ASP A 483 -44.27 -34.02 3.29
C ASP A 483 -43.17 -33.34 2.44
N MET A 484 -42.87 -33.90 1.29
CA MET A 484 -41.89 -33.34 0.37
C MET A 484 -42.35 -31.98 -0.21
N ALA A 485 -43.67 -31.82 -0.44
CA ALA A 485 -44.24 -30.55 -0.84
C ALA A 485 -44.03 -29.48 0.24
N PHE A 486 -44.22 -29.84 1.51
CA PHE A 486 -44.02 -28.95 2.65
C PHE A 486 -42.55 -28.52 2.74
N GLU A 487 -41.60 -29.42 2.62
CA GLU A 487 -40.17 -29.06 2.61
C GLU A 487 -39.78 -28.06 1.49
N ARG A 488 -40.40 -28.22 0.29
CA ARG A 488 -40.18 -27.31 -0.82
C ARG A 488 -40.78 -25.92 -0.55
N PHE A 489 -42.00 -25.89 0.01
CA PHE A 489 -42.62 -24.61 0.36
C PHE A 489 -41.93 -23.91 1.54
N LEU A 490 -41.30 -24.62 2.46
CA LEU A 490 -40.48 -24.05 3.53
C LEU A 490 -39.28 -23.28 3.02
N LYS A 491 -38.74 -23.64 1.84
CA LYS A 491 -37.63 -22.91 1.17
C LYS A 491 -38.08 -21.62 0.50
N CYS A 492 -39.41 -21.35 0.45
CA CYS A 492 -39.96 -20.12 -0.10
C CYS A 492 -40.21 -19.09 1.02
N PRO A 493 -40.02 -17.78 0.76
CA PRO A 493 -40.25 -16.76 1.77
C PRO A 493 -41.73 -16.68 2.14
N ILE A 494 -42.06 -16.90 3.41
CA ILE A 494 -43.43 -16.95 3.95
C ILE A 494 -44.12 -15.58 3.94
N THR A 495 -43.36 -14.50 3.65
CA THR A 495 -43.95 -13.15 3.48
C THR A 495 -44.74 -13.03 2.19
N ASP A 496 -44.51 -13.88 1.21
CA ASP A 496 -45.23 -13.92 -0.05
C ASP A 496 -46.67 -14.47 0.15
N LYS A 497 -47.63 -13.73 -0.28
CA LYS A 497 -49.06 -14.11 -0.19
C LYS A 497 -49.36 -15.39 -0.96
N SER A 498 -48.69 -15.63 -2.08
CA SER A 498 -48.85 -16.85 -2.90
C SER A 498 -48.35 -18.08 -2.14
N VAL A 499 -47.21 -17.98 -1.46
CA VAL A 499 -46.67 -19.08 -0.63
C VAL A 499 -47.57 -19.40 0.55
N LYS A 500 -48.15 -18.36 1.22
CA LYS A 500 -49.16 -18.58 2.28
C LYS A 500 -50.37 -19.32 1.77
N ALA A 501 -50.84 -19.02 0.56
CA ALA A 501 -51.97 -19.70 -0.04
C ALA A 501 -51.66 -21.17 -0.36
N LEU A 502 -50.44 -21.45 -0.87
CA LEU A 502 -49.97 -22.82 -1.15
C LEU A 502 -49.84 -23.63 0.13
N LEU A 503 -49.20 -23.11 1.15
CA LEU A 503 -49.10 -23.74 2.47
C LEU A 503 -50.47 -23.94 3.12
N TYR A 504 -51.40 -23.00 2.99
CA TYR A 504 -52.77 -23.17 3.51
C TYR A 504 -53.46 -24.35 2.83
N ASN A 505 -53.39 -24.46 1.50
CA ASN A 505 -53.94 -25.59 0.75
C ASN A 505 -53.28 -26.93 1.13
N LEU A 506 -51.98 -26.93 1.33
CA LEU A 506 -51.24 -28.11 1.82
C LEU A 506 -51.71 -28.51 3.23
N GLY A 507 -51.98 -27.54 4.13
CA GLY A 507 -52.57 -27.82 5.45
C GLY A 507 -53.92 -28.49 5.36
N LEU A 508 -54.78 -28.02 4.43
CA LEU A 508 -56.08 -28.69 4.17
C LEU A 508 -55.94 -30.12 3.65
N ASP A 509 -54.93 -30.40 2.80
CA ASP A 509 -54.69 -31.75 2.29
C ASP A 509 -54.16 -32.69 3.40
N PHE A 510 -53.36 -32.19 4.35
CA PHE A 510 -52.96 -32.93 5.55
C PHE A 510 -54.19 -33.24 6.44
N GLU A 511 -55.12 -32.26 6.64
CA GLU A 511 -56.38 -32.48 7.38
C GLU A 511 -57.20 -33.58 6.72
N ARG A 512 -57.40 -33.52 5.39
CA ARG A 512 -58.13 -34.53 4.63
C ARG A 512 -57.57 -35.94 4.79
N LYS A 513 -56.23 -36.05 4.90
CA LYS A 513 -55.54 -37.32 5.12
C LYS A 513 -55.43 -37.69 6.62
N ARG A 514 -56.12 -36.97 7.53
CA ARG A 514 -56.08 -37.17 8.99
C ARG A 514 -54.69 -37.09 9.62
N MET A 515 -53.77 -36.39 8.97
CA MET A 515 -52.42 -36.13 9.47
C MET A 515 -52.40 -34.81 10.30
N LEU A 516 -53.11 -34.83 11.43
CA LEU A 516 -53.47 -33.61 12.19
C LEU A 516 -52.24 -32.84 12.71
N ASN A 517 -51.20 -33.55 13.20
CA ASN A 517 -49.93 -32.96 13.68
C ASN A 517 -49.17 -32.20 12.58
N LYS A 518 -49.21 -32.76 11.32
CA LYS A 518 -48.58 -32.12 10.18
C LYS A 518 -49.40 -30.92 9.69
N ALA A 519 -50.74 -30.97 9.70
CA ALA A 519 -51.60 -29.82 9.42
C ALA A 519 -51.33 -28.69 10.40
N LEU A 520 -51.23 -29.02 11.70
CA LEU A 520 -50.90 -28.05 12.77
C LEU A 520 -49.55 -27.42 12.55
N ALA A 521 -48.49 -28.18 12.17
CA ALA A 521 -47.19 -27.69 11.87
C ALA A 521 -47.19 -26.68 10.70
N VAL A 522 -47.92 -26.99 9.62
CA VAL A 522 -48.04 -26.07 8.47
C VAL A 522 -48.77 -24.79 8.86
N TYR A 523 -49.85 -24.85 9.60
CA TYR A 523 -50.60 -23.68 10.02
C TYR A 523 -49.81 -22.81 11.02
N ASN A 524 -49.13 -23.44 11.96
CA ASN A 524 -48.24 -22.73 12.89
C ASN A 524 -47.07 -22.03 12.15
N HIS A 525 -46.57 -22.65 11.07
CA HIS A 525 -45.56 -21.99 10.24
C HIS A 525 -46.13 -20.73 9.58
N ILE A 526 -47.34 -20.77 9.02
CA ILE A 526 -47.97 -19.58 8.41
C ILE A 526 -48.21 -18.50 9.46
N LEU A 527 -48.64 -18.91 10.69
CA LEU A 527 -48.96 -17.98 11.78
C LEU A 527 -47.73 -17.16 12.24
N LYS A 528 -46.51 -17.71 12.12
CA LYS A 528 -45.25 -16.96 12.40
C LYS A 528 -45.11 -15.70 11.56
N ALA A 529 -45.69 -15.66 10.37
CA ALA A 529 -45.64 -14.51 9.46
C ALA A 529 -46.95 -13.70 9.44
N GLY A 530 -47.79 -13.91 10.44
CA GLY A 530 -49.05 -13.22 10.63
C GLY A 530 -50.30 -14.05 10.28
N THR A 531 -51.48 -13.50 10.60
CA THR A 531 -52.77 -14.18 10.37
C THR A 531 -53.09 -14.29 8.88
N PHE A 532 -53.59 -15.45 8.45
CA PHE A 532 -54.03 -15.68 7.09
C PHE A 532 -55.29 -16.56 7.08
N LYS A 533 -56.37 -16.09 6.43
CA LYS A 533 -57.68 -16.75 6.40
C LYS A 533 -58.14 -17.18 7.82
N ASP A 534 -58.70 -18.37 7.98
CA ASP A 534 -59.27 -18.94 9.21
C ASP A 534 -58.29 -19.79 10.03
N ILE A 535 -56.94 -19.63 9.81
CA ILE A 535 -55.90 -20.50 10.42
C ILE A 535 -56.03 -20.54 11.95
N LYS A 536 -56.27 -19.41 12.64
CA LYS A 536 -56.41 -19.38 14.11
C LYS A 536 -57.55 -20.30 14.59
N ARG A 537 -58.67 -20.29 13.87
CA ARG A 537 -59.82 -21.15 14.16
C ARG A 537 -59.49 -22.61 13.95
N ARG A 538 -58.81 -22.95 12.83
CA ARG A 538 -58.38 -24.30 12.51
C ARG A 538 -57.35 -24.86 13.49
N ILE A 539 -56.35 -24.08 13.88
CA ILE A 539 -55.39 -24.47 14.91
C ILE A 539 -56.12 -24.82 16.21
N LYS A 540 -57.01 -23.95 16.67
CA LYS A 540 -57.81 -24.20 17.90
C LYS A 540 -58.64 -25.50 17.80
N GLN A 541 -59.24 -25.76 16.67
CA GLN A 541 -60.00 -27.00 16.43
C GLN A 541 -59.11 -28.27 16.42
N LEU A 542 -57.93 -28.18 15.82
CA LEU A 542 -56.99 -29.29 15.77
C LEU A 542 -56.34 -29.56 17.14
N GLU A 543 -56.02 -28.53 17.90
CA GLU A 543 -55.53 -28.65 19.30
C GLU A 543 -56.56 -29.27 20.25
N GLN A 544 -57.84 -28.94 20.09
CA GLN A 544 -58.94 -29.56 20.85
C GLN A 544 -59.10 -31.03 20.53
N PHE A 545 -58.90 -31.47 19.27
CA PHE A 545 -58.88 -32.89 18.85
C PHE A 545 -57.69 -33.63 19.42
N GLU A 546 -56.51 -33.00 19.56
CA GLU A 546 -55.30 -33.59 20.14
C GLU A 546 -55.41 -33.78 21.66
N GLN A 547 -56.03 -32.82 22.37
CA GLN A 547 -56.24 -32.88 23.82
C GLN A 547 -57.22 -33.96 24.22
N THR A 548 -58.05 -34.46 23.30
CA THR A 548 -58.99 -35.55 23.57
C THR A 548 -58.28 -36.94 23.46
N LEU A 549 -57.04 -37.00 23.02
CA LEU A 549 -56.27 -38.22 22.79
C LEU A 549 -54.94 -38.32 23.57
N ALA A 550 -54.54 -37.33 24.38
CA ALA A 550 -53.25 -37.30 25.06
C ALA A 550 -53.39 -37.24 26.58
N ILE A 551 -52.83 -38.22 27.28
CA ILE A 551 -52.50 -38.22 28.73
C ILE A 551 -51.21 -37.38 28.93
N PRO A 552 -51.02 -36.58 30.04
CA PRO A 552 -50.06 -35.52 30.11
C PRO A 552 -48.65 -35.96 30.56
N VAL A 553 -47.59 -35.47 29.90
CA VAL A 553 -46.22 -35.47 30.44
C VAL A 553 -45.61 -34.06 30.26
N GLY A 554 -45.03 -33.57 31.37
CA GLY A 554 -44.64 -32.19 31.68
C GLY A 554 -43.49 -31.58 30.91
N GLN A 555 -43.42 -30.29 31.11
CA GLN A 555 -42.52 -29.26 30.53
C GLN A 555 -41.06 -29.46 30.92
N ASN A 556 -40.12 -29.22 29.98
CA ASN A 556 -39.12 -28.11 30.08
C ASN A 556 -38.22 -28.05 28.82
N LYS A 557 -38.14 -26.87 28.25
CA LYS A 557 -37.19 -26.54 27.17
C LYS A 557 -36.11 -25.64 27.68
N LYS A 558 -34.83 -25.90 27.37
CA LYS A 558 -33.83 -24.99 26.78
C LYS A 558 -32.45 -25.63 26.76
N ASN A 559 -31.90 -25.82 25.59
CA ASN A 559 -30.54 -25.56 25.14
C ASN A 559 -30.12 -26.61 24.13
N ALA A 560 -29.87 -26.15 22.89
CA ALA A 560 -29.39 -26.93 21.78
C ALA A 560 -27.85 -27.03 21.85
N GLY A 561 -27.37 -28.04 22.36
CA GLY A 561 -26.17 -28.82 22.14
C GLY A 561 -26.63 -30.29 22.13
N LEU A 562 -25.90 -31.21 21.60
CA LEU A 562 -26.28 -32.63 21.51
C LEU A 562 -27.06 -33.05 22.75
N LEU A 563 -28.39 -33.16 22.61
CA LEU A 563 -29.34 -33.27 23.72
C LEU A 563 -29.14 -34.62 24.42
N TRP A 564 -28.75 -34.56 25.66
CA TRP A 564 -28.95 -35.63 26.63
C TRP A 564 -30.45 -35.80 26.87
N THR A 565 -31.07 -36.64 26.09
CA THR A 565 -32.34 -37.19 26.48
C THR A 565 -32.08 -38.41 27.35
N ASP A 566 -32.66 -38.46 28.52
CA ASP A 566 -32.71 -39.63 29.42
C ASP A 566 -33.30 -40.83 28.71
N SER A 567 -32.54 -41.41 27.85
CA SER A 567 -32.78 -42.75 27.33
C SER A 567 -31.43 -43.48 27.32
N THR A 568 -31.45 -44.70 27.74
CA THR A 568 -30.38 -45.66 28.02
C THR A 568 -29.35 -45.92 26.92
N THR A 569 -29.21 -45.10 25.89
CA THR A 569 -28.26 -45.23 24.80
C THR A 569 -27.35 -44.00 24.77
N LYS A 570 -26.02 -44.25 24.97
CA LYS A 570 -24.98 -43.22 24.81
C LYS A 570 -24.93 -42.78 23.34
N PRO A 571 -24.69 -41.46 23.08
CA PRO A 571 -24.53 -40.98 21.71
C PRO A 571 -23.31 -41.67 21.07
N THR A 572 -23.49 -42.11 19.82
CA THR A 572 -22.43 -42.79 19.06
C THR A 572 -22.06 -41.92 17.86
N LEU A 573 -20.80 -41.99 17.43
CA LEU A 573 -20.32 -41.38 16.18
C LEU A 573 -19.58 -42.52 15.42
N GLY A 574 -20.14 -42.95 14.33
CA GLY A 574 -19.74 -44.22 13.72
C GLY A 574 -19.86 -45.39 14.71
N ARG A 575 -18.75 -46.11 14.96
CA ARG A 575 -18.70 -47.20 15.94
C ARG A 575 -18.35 -46.76 17.36
N TYR A 576 -17.96 -45.49 17.57
CA TYR A 576 -17.42 -44.98 18.82
C TYR A 576 -18.52 -44.42 19.72
N GLU A 577 -18.54 -44.83 20.99
CA GLU A 577 -19.37 -44.22 22.03
C GLU A 577 -18.74 -42.88 22.48
N ILE A 578 -19.47 -41.80 22.45
CA ILE A 578 -19.01 -40.50 22.91
C ILE A 578 -19.19 -40.39 24.44
N ILE A 579 -18.10 -40.04 25.14
CA ILE A 579 -18.11 -39.95 26.60
C ILE A 579 -18.28 -38.49 27.02
N LYS A 580 -17.45 -37.57 26.48
CA LYS A 580 -17.47 -36.13 26.79
C LYS A 580 -16.73 -35.33 25.74
N GLU A 581 -17.00 -34.04 25.67
CA GLU A 581 -16.20 -33.08 24.91
C GLU A 581 -14.87 -32.82 25.63
N LEU A 582 -13.74 -32.88 24.90
CA LEU A 582 -12.41 -32.57 25.40
C LEU A 582 -12.01 -31.13 25.09
N GLY A 583 -12.48 -30.59 23.97
CA GLY A 583 -12.21 -29.22 23.58
C GLY A 583 -12.83 -28.85 22.25
N ARG A 584 -13.01 -27.55 22.02
CA ARG A 584 -13.53 -26.99 20.79
C ARG A 584 -12.51 -26.03 20.20
N GLY A 585 -12.08 -26.23 18.97
CA GLY A 585 -11.10 -25.42 18.26
C GLY A 585 -11.66 -24.83 16.97
N ALA A 586 -10.86 -24.04 16.28
CA ALA A 586 -11.22 -23.43 15.02
C ALA A 586 -11.50 -24.44 13.88
N MET A 587 -11.07 -25.69 14.04
CA MET A 587 -11.17 -26.78 13.04
C MET A 587 -12.16 -27.88 13.43
N GLY A 588 -13.01 -27.65 14.42
CA GLY A 588 -13.99 -28.63 14.89
C GLY A 588 -13.90 -28.92 16.38
N THR A 589 -14.69 -29.87 16.84
CA THR A 589 -14.77 -30.30 18.25
C THR A 589 -14.03 -31.64 18.43
N VAL A 590 -13.31 -31.78 19.53
CA VAL A 590 -12.64 -33.02 19.91
C VAL A 590 -13.41 -33.65 21.07
N TYR A 591 -13.80 -34.89 20.91
CA TYR A 591 -14.50 -35.67 21.92
C TYR A 591 -13.63 -36.79 22.48
N LEU A 592 -13.82 -37.14 23.74
CA LEU A 592 -13.41 -38.41 24.28
C LEU A 592 -14.42 -39.45 23.87
N GLY A 593 -14.00 -40.44 23.12
CA GLY A 593 -14.79 -41.56 22.74
C GLY A 593 -14.22 -42.88 23.22
N LYS A 594 -15.02 -43.96 23.13
CA LYS A 594 -14.61 -45.31 23.45
C LYS A 594 -14.96 -46.21 22.27
N ASP A 595 -13.98 -46.99 21.82
CA ASP A 595 -14.21 -48.08 20.88
C ASP A 595 -14.79 -49.31 21.66
N PRO A 596 -16.06 -49.62 21.50
CA PRO A 596 -16.68 -50.72 22.26
C PRO A 596 -16.13 -52.10 21.85
N SER A 597 -15.63 -52.25 20.62
CA SER A 597 -15.14 -53.54 20.10
C SER A 597 -13.86 -54.01 20.80
N ILE A 598 -13.00 -53.04 21.22
CA ILE A 598 -11.70 -53.33 21.83
C ILE A 598 -11.54 -52.65 23.19
N ASN A 599 -12.59 -52.05 23.70
CA ASN A 599 -12.65 -51.34 25.00
C ASN A 599 -11.56 -50.29 25.18
N ARG A 600 -11.25 -49.51 24.10
CA ARG A 600 -10.18 -48.52 24.08
C ARG A 600 -10.72 -47.09 24.07
N GLU A 601 -10.15 -46.22 24.91
CA GLU A 601 -10.39 -44.77 24.85
C GLU A 601 -9.67 -44.14 23.62
N VAL A 602 -10.36 -43.29 22.92
CA VAL A 602 -9.85 -42.56 21.75
C VAL A 602 -10.22 -41.09 21.79
N ALA A 603 -9.41 -40.25 21.18
CA ALA A 603 -9.81 -38.89 20.86
C ALA A 603 -10.46 -38.87 19.49
N ILE A 604 -11.63 -38.24 19.36
CA ILE A 604 -12.38 -38.14 18.13
C ILE A 604 -12.52 -36.69 17.75
N LYS A 605 -11.85 -36.28 16.68
CA LYS A 605 -11.95 -34.96 16.10
C LYS A 605 -13.01 -34.93 15.03
N THR A 606 -13.97 -34.00 15.14
CA THR A 606 -15.09 -33.88 14.19
C THR A 606 -14.96 -32.61 13.35
N LEU A 607 -15.42 -32.70 12.11
CA LEU A 607 -15.64 -31.58 11.20
C LEU A 607 -17.14 -31.52 10.89
N ASP A 608 -17.81 -30.44 11.30
CA ASP A 608 -19.23 -30.21 11.04
C ASP A 608 -19.42 -29.60 9.64
N TYR A 609 -20.27 -30.21 8.83
CA TYR A 609 -20.55 -29.73 7.48
C TYR A 609 -21.49 -28.52 7.44
N ALA A 610 -22.17 -28.22 8.54
CA ALA A 610 -23.06 -27.07 8.64
C ALA A 610 -22.32 -25.72 8.46
N ASP A 611 -21.01 -25.72 8.75
CA ASP A 611 -20.16 -24.53 8.62
C ASP A 611 -19.49 -24.43 7.23
N VAL A 612 -19.74 -25.37 6.31
CA VAL A 612 -19.10 -25.43 4.99
C VAL A 612 -20.11 -25.06 3.90
N ASP A 613 -19.70 -24.22 2.94
CA ASP A 613 -20.54 -23.79 1.82
C ASP A 613 -20.89 -25.02 0.93
N ALA A 614 -22.19 -25.24 0.63
CA ALA A 614 -22.68 -26.40 -0.07
C ALA A 614 -22.01 -26.65 -1.45
N GLN A 615 -21.46 -25.61 -2.09
CA GLN A 615 -20.73 -25.74 -3.36
C GLN A 615 -19.30 -26.28 -3.18
N GLN A 616 -18.72 -26.17 -1.98
CA GLN A 616 -17.34 -26.57 -1.67
C GLN A 616 -17.32 -27.87 -0.84
N LEU A 617 -18.47 -28.35 -0.39
CA LEU A 617 -18.58 -29.48 0.54
C LEU A 617 -17.85 -30.73 0.04
N ASN A 618 -18.04 -31.12 -1.23
CA ASN A 618 -17.41 -32.29 -1.80
C ASN A 618 -15.88 -32.16 -1.88
N GLU A 619 -15.38 -30.98 -2.26
CA GLU A 619 -13.94 -30.72 -2.30
C GLU A 619 -13.31 -30.75 -0.90
N VAL A 620 -13.99 -30.17 0.09
CA VAL A 620 -13.55 -30.15 1.49
C VAL A 620 -13.56 -31.58 2.07
N LYS A 621 -14.60 -32.39 1.79
CA LYS A 621 -14.67 -33.79 2.18
C LYS A 621 -13.53 -34.60 1.59
N ASP A 622 -13.38 -34.58 0.27
CA ASP A 622 -12.35 -35.35 -0.44
C ASP A 622 -10.95 -34.97 0.03
N GLN A 623 -10.72 -33.70 0.36
CA GLN A 623 -9.46 -33.24 0.86
C GLN A 623 -9.22 -33.70 2.31
N PHE A 624 -10.24 -33.61 3.18
CA PHE A 624 -10.18 -34.07 4.56
C PHE A 624 -9.81 -35.54 4.65
N PHE A 625 -10.47 -36.40 3.85
CA PHE A 625 -10.21 -37.84 3.84
C PHE A 625 -8.84 -38.17 3.26
N ARG A 626 -8.39 -37.47 2.18
CA ARG A 626 -7.05 -37.69 1.61
C ARG A 626 -5.93 -37.30 2.60
N GLU A 627 -6.09 -36.21 3.33
CA GLU A 627 -5.12 -35.77 4.31
C GLU A 627 -5.09 -36.66 5.55
N ALA A 628 -6.27 -37.13 6.00
CA ALA A 628 -6.39 -38.11 7.09
C ALA A 628 -5.79 -39.47 6.68
N GLU A 629 -5.98 -39.91 5.45
CA GLU A 629 -5.36 -41.14 4.90
C GLU A 629 -3.82 -41.01 4.85
N ALA A 630 -3.30 -39.87 4.40
CA ALA A 630 -1.86 -39.64 4.36
C ALA A 630 -1.23 -39.63 5.76
N ALA A 631 -1.88 -38.98 6.73
CA ALA A 631 -1.45 -38.97 8.14
C ALA A 631 -1.62 -40.35 8.80
N GLY A 632 -2.66 -41.09 8.44
CA GLY A 632 -2.92 -42.44 8.95
C GLY A 632 -1.88 -43.49 8.55
N LYS A 633 -1.10 -43.23 7.48
CA LYS A 633 0.02 -44.10 7.05
C LYS A 633 1.27 -43.91 7.92
N LEU A 634 1.32 -42.83 8.74
CA LEU A 634 2.47 -42.54 9.58
C LEU A 634 2.41 -43.35 10.89
N SER A 635 3.43 -44.18 11.14
CA SER A 635 3.59 -44.91 12.39
C SER A 635 4.96 -44.59 12.99
N HIS A 636 4.98 -43.71 14.00
CA HIS A 636 6.20 -43.26 14.63
C HIS A 636 5.94 -42.91 16.12
N PRO A 637 6.86 -43.19 17.06
CA PRO A 637 6.65 -42.96 18.49
C PRO A 637 6.32 -41.50 18.82
N ASN A 638 6.83 -40.55 18.03
CA ASN A 638 6.60 -39.12 18.24
C ASN A 638 5.51 -38.51 17.31
N ILE A 639 4.69 -39.33 16.65
CA ILE A 639 3.53 -38.91 15.86
C ILE A 639 2.28 -39.48 16.49
N VAL A 640 1.19 -38.72 16.52
CA VAL A 640 -0.13 -39.20 16.96
C VAL A 640 -0.65 -40.24 16.00
N THR A 641 -1.05 -41.42 16.51
CA THR A 641 -1.58 -42.48 15.69
C THR A 641 -3.04 -42.22 15.37
N ILE A 642 -3.39 -42.23 14.08
CA ILE A 642 -4.78 -42.27 13.61
C ILE A 642 -5.25 -43.70 13.55
N TYR A 643 -6.41 -43.96 14.12
CA TYR A 643 -6.98 -45.29 14.18
C TYR A 643 -8.06 -45.54 13.12
N ASP A 644 -8.85 -44.52 12.85
CA ASP A 644 -9.98 -44.61 11.95
C ASP A 644 -10.41 -43.27 11.42
N VAL A 645 -11.01 -43.27 10.25
CA VAL A 645 -11.57 -42.05 9.63
C VAL A 645 -12.91 -42.43 9.03
N GLY A 646 -13.94 -41.67 9.32
CA GLY A 646 -15.28 -41.97 8.82
C GLY A 646 -16.16 -40.74 8.70
N GLU A 647 -17.36 -41.02 8.23
CA GLU A 647 -18.43 -40.03 8.10
C GLU A 647 -19.67 -40.62 8.78
N ASP A 648 -20.37 -39.81 9.56
CA ASP A 648 -21.61 -40.15 10.20
C ASP A 648 -22.58 -38.97 10.12
N HIS A 649 -23.71 -39.14 9.42
CA HIS A 649 -24.70 -38.11 9.12
C HIS A 649 -24.06 -36.89 8.43
N ASP A 650 -24.05 -35.73 9.09
CA ASP A 650 -23.55 -34.46 8.56
C ASP A 650 -22.18 -34.05 9.12
N MET A 651 -21.39 -35.04 9.58
CA MET A 651 -20.06 -34.79 10.18
C MET A 651 -19.03 -35.82 9.69
N ALA A 652 -17.82 -35.36 9.37
CA ALA A 652 -16.67 -36.23 9.24
C ALA A 652 -15.95 -36.35 10.60
N TYR A 653 -15.35 -37.50 10.86
CA TYR A 653 -14.58 -37.70 12.07
C TYR A 653 -13.25 -38.42 11.83
N ILE A 654 -12.30 -38.16 12.70
CA ILE A 654 -11.01 -38.85 12.79
C ILE A 654 -10.88 -39.37 14.22
N ALA A 655 -10.80 -40.69 14.37
CA ALA A 655 -10.49 -41.35 15.64
C ALA A 655 -8.98 -41.55 15.76
N MET A 656 -8.38 -41.07 16.87
CA MET A 656 -6.95 -41.09 17.06
C MET A 656 -6.58 -41.41 18.51
N GLU A 657 -5.29 -41.62 18.73
CA GLU A 657 -4.68 -41.86 20.05
C GLU A 657 -5.06 -40.75 21.02
N LEU A 658 -5.59 -41.13 22.19
CA LEU A 658 -5.87 -40.23 23.28
C LEU A 658 -4.55 -39.83 24.01
N LEU A 659 -4.17 -38.59 23.93
CA LEU A 659 -2.94 -38.11 24.55
C LEU A 659 -3.21 -37.56 25.96
N LYS A 660 -2.55 -38.16 26.97
CA LYS A 660 -2.57 -37.63 28.33
C LYS A 660 -1.30 -36.81 28.53
N GLY A 661 -1.41 -35.49 28.43
CA GLY A 661 -0.26 -34.58 28.49
C GLY A 661 -0.64 -33.12 28.40
N ARG A 662 0.35 -32.25 28.23
CA ARG A 662 0.17 -30.80 28.08
C ARG A 662 0.70 -30.31 26.73
N GLU A 663 0.00 -29.34 26.12
CA GLU A 663 0.50 -28.66 24.96
C GLU A 663 1.79 -27.93 25.26
N LEU A 664 2.68 -27.88 24.26
CA LEU A 664 3.94 -27.16 24.36
C LEU A 664 3.74 -25.65 24.58
N THR A 665 2.58 -25.11 24.26
CA THR A 665 2.17 -23.71 24.53
C THR A 665 2.32 -23.34 26.01
N HIS A 666 2.16 -24.30 26.91
CA HIS A 666 2.34 -24.09 28.35
C HIS A 666 3.79 -23.74 28.72
N PHE A 667 4.75 -24.29 27.98
CA PHE A 667 6.19 -24.15 28.22
C PHE A 667 6.84 -23.02 27.39
N CYS A 668 6.05 -22.22 26.68
CA CYS A 668 6.49 -21.02 25.96
C CYS A 668 6.24 -19.72 26.74
N LYS A 669 5.78 -19.83 28.01
CA LYS A 669 5.53 -18.67 28.89
C LYS A 669 6.74 -18.39 29.79
N LYS A 670 7.01 -17.11 30.10
CA LYS A 670 8.16 -16.68 30.90
C LYS A 670 8.31 -17.46 32.22
N ASP A 671 7.20 -17.77 32.87
CA ASP A 671 7.19 -18.46 34.17
C ASP A 671 7.36 -19.97 34.06
N ASN A 672 7.31 -20.56 32.87
CA ASN A 672 7.32 -22.00 32.66
C ASN A 672 8.35 -22.45 31.62
N LEU A 673 9.39 -21.65 31.38
CA LEU A 673 10.42 -22.00 30.41
C LEU A 673 11.20 -23.25 30.87
N LEU A 674 11.49 -24.13 29.93
CA LEU A 674 12.25 -25.34 30.18
C LEU A 674 13.77 -25.09 30.09
N PRO A 675 14.57 -25.89 30.81
CA PRO A 675 16.02 -25.90 30.63
C PRO A 675 16.42 -26.20 29.19
N VAL A 676 17.53 -25.61 28.72
CA VAL A 676 17.99 -25.71 27.32
C VAL A 676 18.09 -27.16 26.84
N ASP A 677 18.60 -28.10 27.72
CA ASP A 677 18.69 -29.53 27.36
C ASP A 677 17.30 -30.14 27.09
N GLN A 678 16.29 -29.77 27.89
CA GLN A 678 14.93 -30.26 27.65
C GLN A 678 14.34 -29.68 26.35
N VAL A 679 14.61 -28.40 26.08
CA VAL A 679 14.20 -27.78 24.79
C VAL A 679 14.85 -28.51 23.61
N LEU A 680 16.13 -28.85 23.72
CA LEU A 680 16.83 -29.62 22.69
C LEU A 680 16.30 -31.04 22.55
N ARG A 681 15.90 -31.71 23.63
CA ARG A 681 15.25 -33.03 23.56
C ARG A 681 13.92 -32.97 22.87
N ILE A 682 13.10 -31.99 23.19
CA ILE A 682 11.82 -31.76 22.49
C ILE A 682 12.08 -31.48 21.00
N GLY A 683 13.03 -30.58 20.71
CA GLY A 683 13.40 -30.29 19.32
C GLY A 683 13.90 -31.50 18.54
N LEU A 684 14.65 -32.39 19.19
CA LEU A 684 15.12 -33.65 18.62
C LEU A 684 13.94 -34.56 18.28
N SER A 685 13.03 -34.83 19.23
CA SER A 685 11.88 -35.70 19.02
C SER A 685 10.94 -35.20 17.91
N VAL A 686 10.74 -33.87 17.84
CA VAL A 686 9.97 -33.26 16.75
C VAL A 686 10.72 -33.40 15.41
N ALA A 687 12.04 -33.18 15.39
CA ALA A 687 12.85 -33.33 14.17
C ALA A 687 12.84 -34.78 13.66
N GLU A 688 12.86 -35.79 14.56
CA GLU A 688 12.74 -37.22 14.22
C GLU A 688 11.37 -37.53 13.60
N ALA A 689 10.29 -37.01 14.20
CA ALA A 689 8.94 -37.12 13.64
C ALA A 689 8.86 -36.51 12.24
N LEU A 690 9.41 -35.31 12.05
CA LEU A 690 9.44 -34.65 10.76
C LEU A 690 10.33 -35.38 9.74
N ALA A 691 11.49 -35.90 10.16
CA ALA A 691 12.36 -36.67 9.26
C ALA A 691 11.62 -37.90 8.69
N TYR A 692 10.94 -38.63 9.57
CA TYR A 692 10.12 -39.78 9.18
C TYR A 692 8.97 -39.39 8.24
N ALA A 693 8.20 -38.37 8.60
CA ALA A 693 7.06 -37.91 7.77
C ALA A 693 7.52 -37.44 6.38
N HIS A 694 8.62 -36.66 6.31
CA HIS A 694 9.18 -36.18 5.04
C HIS A 694 9.69 -37.33 4.15
N GLN A 695 10.24 -38.39 4.72
CA GLN A 695 10.62 -39.62 3.99
C GLN A 695 9.40 -40.34 3.38
N GLN A 696 8.25 -40.27 4.07
CA GLN A 696 6.98 -40.79 3.57
C GLN A 696 6.27 -39.81 2.63
N GLY A 697 6.90 -38.67 2.26
CA GLY A 697 6.33 -37.66 1.37
C GLY A 697 5.27 -36.75 2.03
N VAL A 698 5.13 -36.81 3.36
CA VAL A 698 4.15 -36.01 4.11
C VAL A 698 4.84 -34.80 4.74
N VAL A 699 4.32 -33.60 4.46
CA VAL A 699 4.76 -32.32 5.03
C VAL A 699 3.69 -31.84 6.01
N HIS A 700 4.08 -31.45 7.23
CA HIS A 700 3.14 -31.08 8.30
C HIS A 700 2.42 -29.77 8.05
N ARG A 701 3.16 -28.72 7.67
CA ARG A 701 2.69 -27.36 7.30
C ARG A 701 2.10 -26.51 8.41
N ASP A 702 1.86 -27.04 9.60
CA ASP A 702 1.31 -26.29 10.75
C ASP A 702 2.03 -26.68 12.06
N ILE A 703 3.36 -26.69 12.04
CA ILE A 703 4.16 -26.89 13.24
C ILE A 703 4.05 -25.63 14.12
N LYS A 704 3.46 -25.84 15.32
CA LYS A 704 3.29 -24.82 16.36
C LYS A 704 3.19 -25.47 17.74
N PRO A 705 3.39 -24.74 18.84
CA PRO A 705 3.36 -25.27 20.18
C PRO A 705 2.05 -26.00 20.55
N ALA A 706 0.90 -25.57 20.05
CA ALA A 706 -0.39 -26.21 20.29
C ALA A 706 -0.52 -27.61 19.66
N ASN A 707 0.26 -27.91 18.61
CA ASN A 707 0.23 -29.21 17.93
C ASN A 707 1.33 -30.17 18.44
N ILE A 708 2.06 -29.79 19.49
CA ILE A 708 3.11 -30.60 20.10
C ILE A 708 2.70 -30.85 21.55
N ILE A 709 2.53 -32.12 21.91
CA ILE A 709 2.05 -32.54 23.23
C ILE A 709 3.20 -33.21 23.97
N VAL A 710 3.45 -32.76 25.20
CA VAL A 710 4.36 -33.40 26.15
C VAL A 710 3.53 -34.30 27.05
N LEU A 711 3.72 -35.60 26.94
CA LEU A 711 3.00 -36.60 27.71
C LEU A 711 3.55 -36.64 29.16
N GLU A 712 2.80 -37.27 30.08
CA GLU A 712 3.18 -37.45 31.48
C GLU A 712 4.47 -38.27 31.68
N ASN A 713 4.87 -39.07 30.70
CA ASN A 713 6.12 -39.84 30.65
C ASN A 713 7.27 -39.11 29.91
N ASP A 714 7.19 -37.80 29.75
CA ASP A 714 8.13 -36.95 28.98
C ASP A 714 8.28 -37.32 27.48
N GLN A 715 7.44 -38.20 26.96
CA GLN A 715 7.40 -38.50 25.52
C GLN A 715 6.73 -37.33 24.75
N ILE A 716 7.25 -37.05 23.59
CA ILE A 716 6.72 -35.98 22.75
C ILE A 716 5.88 -36.59 21.63
N LYS A 717 4.69 -36.03 21.42
CA LYS A 717 3.81 -36.40 20.31
C LYS A 717 3.46 -35.19 19.46
N VAL A 718 3.63 -35.28 18.16
CA VAL A 718 3.22 -34.28 17.18
C VAL A 718 1.87 -34.66 16.63
N ALA A 719 0.89 -33.77 16.75
CA ALA A 719 -0.48 -33.94 16.33
C ALA A 719 -0.81 -33.12 15.05
N ASP A 720 -1.91 -33.43 14.42
CA ASP A 720 -2.51 -32.67 13.30
C ASP A 720 -1.63 -32.53 12.04
N PHE A 721 -1.00 -33.66 11.61
CA PHE A 721 -0.28 -33.71 10.34
C PHE A 721 -1.21 -33.45 9.14
N GLY A 722 -0.93 -32.42 8.35
CA GLY A 722 -1.53 -32.17 7.05
C GLY A 722 -2.95 -31.59 7.03
N ILE A 723 -3.69 -31.62 8.16
CA ILE A 723 -5.12 -31.24 8.24
C ILE A 723 -5.37 -29.73 7.97
N ALA A 724 -4.36 -28.89 8.05
CA ALA A 724 -4.48 -27.43 7.90
C ALA A 724 -4.80 -26.95 6.47
N ARG A 725 -4.62 -27.78 5.45
CA ARG A 725 -4.83 -27.38 4.05
C ARG A 725 -6.31 -27.36 3.64
N VAL A 726 -7.17 -28.12 4.30
CA VAL A 726 -8.61 -28.21 4.00
C VAL A 726 -9.28 -26.85 4.09
N MET A 727 -8.88 -26.04 5.08
CA MET A 727 -9.52 -24.74 5.35
C MET A 727 -8.86 -23.57 4.60
N SER A 728 -7.60 -23.68 4.19
CA SER A 728 -6.87 -22.59 3.51
C SER A 728 -7.11 -22.53 2.00
N SER A 729 -7.56 -23.62 1.36
CA SER A 729 -7.90 -23.64 -0.07
C SER A 729 -9.34 -23.21 -0.36
N SER A 730 -10.25 -23.40 0.60
CA SER A 730 -11.66 -23.04 0.49
C SER A 730 -11.96 -21.59 0.96
N THR A 731 -11.04 -20.96 1.70
CA THR A 731 -11.21 -19.59 2.20
C THR A 731 -10.23 -18.61 1.57
N LYS A 732 -10.12 -18.57 0.23
CA LYS A 732 -9.93 -17.30 -0.46
C LYS A 732 -11.28 -16.58 -0.43
N THR A 733 -11.70 -16.19 0.75
CA THR A 733 -12.73 -15.18 0.88
C THR A 733 -12.13 -13.87 0.39
N GLU A 734 -12.86 -13.16 -0.46
CA GLU A 734 -12.55 -11.82 -0.95
C GLU A 734 -12.27 -10.78 0.18
N THR A 735 -12.36 -11.20 1.43
CA THR A 735 -12.15 -10.38 2.64
C THR A 735 -10.78 -10.53 3.30
N GLY A 736 -9.88 -11.38 2.78
CA GLY A 736 -8.49 -11.45 3.28
C GLY A 736 -8.34 -11.98 4.72
N ILE A 737 -9.33 -12.68 5.28
CA ILE A 737 -9.24 -13.26 6.62
C ILE A 737 -8.50 -14.60 6.52
N ILE A 738 -7.25 -14.60 6.96
CA ILE A 738 -6.46 -15.83 7.14
C ILE A 738 -6.87 -16.44 8.48
N PHE A 739 -7.52 -17.61 8.44
CA PHE A 739 -7.82 -18.40 9.64
C PHE A 739 -6.53 -19.07 10.14
N GLY A 740 -6.12 -18.76 11.36
CA GLY A 740 -4.96 -19.33 12.06
C GLY A 740 -3.97 -18.25 12.53
N THR A 741 -3.12 -18.64 13.47
CA THR A 741 -2.08 -17.73 14.00
C THR A 741 -0.86 -17.80 13.08
N PRO A 742 -0.62 -16.82 12.18
CA PRO A 742 0.40 -16.90 11.13
C PRO A 742 1.84 -16.80 11.64
N ASN A 743 2.04 -16.64 12.95
CA ASN A 743 3.35 -16.43 13.58
C ASN A 743 4.38 -17.54 13.31
N TYR A 744 3.94 -18.77 13.02
CA TYR A 744 4.82 -19.93 12.76
C TYR A 744 4.97 -20.27 11.28
N MET A 745 4.31 -19.53 10.37
CA MET A 745 4.40 -19.76 8.95
C MET A 745 5.79 -19.44 8.42
N SER A 746 6.25 -20.23 7.47
CA SER A 746 7.49 -19.97 6.75
C SER A 746 7.33 -18.87 5.70
N PRO A 747 8.41 -18.17 5.30
CA PRO A 747 8.37 -17.13 4.24
C PRO A 747 7.74 -17.61 2.93
N GLU A 748 7.99 -18.86 2.53
CA GLU A 748 7.40 -19.46 1.34
C GLU A 748 5.91 -19.74 1.47
N GLN A 749 5.42 -20.11 2.68
CA GLN A 749 3.98 -20.24 2.95
C GLN A 749 3.28 -18.90 2.86
N VAL A 750 3.85 -17.87 3.48
CA VAL A 750 3.33 -16.49 3.40
C VAL A 750 3.31 -15.99 1.96
N ALA A 751 4.32 -16.32 1.18
CA ALA A 751 4.43 -15.92 -0.23
C ALA A 751 3.59 -16.78 -1.18
N GLY A 752 2.85 -17.79 -0.71
CA GLY A 752 2.05 -18.71 -1.54
C GLY A 752 2.87 -19.58 -2.49
N LYS A 753 4.16 -19.80 -2.20
CA LYS A 753 5.06 -20.63 -3.01
C LYS A 753 4.90 -22.11 -2.69
N LYS A 754 5.51 -22.98 -3.52
CA LYS A 754 5.54 -24.42 -3.27
C LYS A 754 6.23 -24.70 -1.92
N VAL A 755 5.53 -25.39 -1.04
CA VAL A 755 5.94 -25.74 0.32
C VAL A 755 6.46 -27.17 0.35
N ASP A 756 7.63 -27.38 0.97
CA ASP A 756 8.22 -28.70 1.23
C ASP A 756 8.65 -28.84 2.70
N GLY A 757 9.29 -29.94 3.06
CA GLY A 757 9.68 -30.23 4.44
C GLY A 757 10.59 -29.16 5.11
N ARG A 758 11.26 -28.32 4.34
CA ARG A 758 12.09 -27.22 4.86
C ARG A 758 11.24 -26.10 5.49
N SER A 759 9.97 -26.02 5.14
CA SER A 759 9.02 -25.11 5.80
C SER A 759 8.71 -25.56 7.21
N ASP A 760 8.54 -26.88 7.45
CA ASP A 760 8.35 -27.41 8.81
C ASP A 760 9.58 -27.15 9.69
N LEU A 761 10.79 -27.23 9.10
CA LEU A 761 12.04 -26.90 9.81
C LEU A 761 12.11 -25.43 10.22
N PHE A 762 11.63 -24.53 9.38
CA PHE A 762 11.53 -23.11 9.75
C PHE A 762 10.54 -22.92 10.90
N SER A 763 9.35 -23.52 10.82
CA SER A 763 8.33 -23.45 11.86
C SER A 763 8.85 -24.04 13.20
N LEU A 764 9.60 -25.14 13.15
CA LEU A 764 10.28 -25.69 14.32
C LEU A 764 11.32 -24.69 14.87
N GLY A 765 12.03 -23.97 14.00
CA GLY A 765 12.96 -22.91 14.43
C GLY A 765 12.25 -21.79 15.20
N VAL A 766 11.03 -21.41 14.77
CA VAL A 766 10.19 -20.43 15.47
C VAL A 766 9.78 -20.97 16.85
N VAL A 767 9.35 -22.23 16.94
CA VAL A 767 8.97 -22.89 18.19
C VAL A 767 10.16 -22.94 19.17
N LEU A 768 11.33 -23.35 18.72
CA LEU A 768 12.53 -23.45 19.56
C LEU A 768 12.99 -22.06 20.05
N TYR A 769 12.89 -21.05 19.18
CA TYR A 769 13.19 -19.67 19.58
C TYR A 769 12.24 -19.21 20.68
N GLU A 770 10.95 -19.43 20.54
CA GLU A 770 9.93 -19.05 21.54
C GLU A 770 10.12 -19.81 22.85
N MET A 771 10.45 -21.10 22.81
CA MET A 771 10.73 -21.89 24.03
C MET A 771 11.96 -21.42 24.81
N LEU A 772 12.93 -20.80 24.16
CA LEU A 772 14.16 -20.31 24.78
C LEU A 772 14.09 -18.85 25.22
N SER A 773 13.20 -18.05 24.62
CA SER A 773 13.09 -16.61 24.88
C SER A 773 11.76 -16.19 25.50
N ALA A 774 10.73 -17.03 25.46
CA ALA A 774 9.31 -16.71 25.71
C ALA A 774 8.77 -15.63 24.76
N GLU A 775 9.48 -15.32 23.67
CA GLU A 775 9.10 -14.32 22.69
C GLU A 775 9.12 -14.93 21.29
N LYS A 776 8.24 -14.45 20.43
CA LYS A 776 8.21 -14.88 19.04
C LYS A 776 9.23 -14.10 18.21
N PRO A 777 9.97 -14.74 17.29
CA PRO A 777 10.99 -14.05 16.49
C PRO A 777 10.41 -13.02 15.51
N PHE A 778 9.15 -13.18 15.13
CA PHE A 778 8.46 -12.28 14.22
C PHE A 778 7.13 -11.85 14.80
N THR A 779 6.93 -10.54 14.90
CA THR A 779 5.72 -9.90 15.43
C THR A 779 5.30 -8.75 14.53
N GLY A 780 4.06 -8.31 14.62
CA GLY A 780 3.54 -7.18 13.86
C GLY A 780 2.23 -6.67 14.43
N GLU A 781 1.96 -5.39 14.32
CA GLU A 781 0.74 -4.74 14.80
C GLU A 781 -0.53 -5.24 14.08
N ASN A 782 -0.37 -5.80 12.90
CA ASN A 782 -1.43 -6.40 12.11
C ASN A 782 -0.88 -7.55 11.27
N ILE A 783 -1.77 -8.33 10.64
CA ILE A 783 -1.42 -9.50 9.83
C ILE A 783 -0.43 -9.15 8.71
N THR A 784 -0.61 -8.03 8.04
CA THR A 784 0.26 -7.59 6.93
C THR A 784 1.66 -7.25 7.43
N ALA A 785 1.78 -6.56 8.57
CA ALA A 785 3.06 -6.25 9.21
C ALA A 785 3.77 -7.53 9.67
N LEU A 786 3.03 -8.49 10.23
CA LEU A 786 3.56 -9.79 10.61
C LEU A 786 4.05 -10.58 9.40
N MET A 787 3.30 -10.65 8.31
CA MET A 787 3.71 -11.31 7.07
C MET A 787 4.96 -10.67 6.47
N TYR A 788 5.05 -9.34 6.52
CA TYR A 788 6.26 -8.62 6.11
C TYR A 788 7.44 -8.98 7.01
N ALA A 789 7.25 -9.02 8.33
CA ALA A 789 8.29 -9.40 9.28
C ALA A 789 8.79 -10.84 9.04
N ILE A 790 7.90 -11.79 8.79
CA ILE A 790 8.26 -13.18 8.48
C ILE A 790 9.10 -13.26 7.19
N THR A 791 8.80 -12.45 6.19
CA THR A 791 9.47 -12.53 4.88
C THR A 791 10.74 -11.69 4.78
N HIS A 792 10.80 -10.53 5.44
CA HIS A 792 11.87 -9.54 5.22
C HIS A 792 12.64 -9.13 6.47
N SER A 793 12.01 -9.06 7.65
CA SER A 793 12.66 -8.49 8.82
C SER A 793 13.61 -9.49 9.51
N ASN A 794 14.66 -8.95 10.13
CA ASN A 794 15.48 -9.69 11.06
C ASN A 794 14.77 -9.79 12.41
N TYR A 795 15.06 -10.84 13.18
CA TYR A 795 14.55 -11.03 14.53
C TYR A 795 15.63 -10.64 15.56
N ALA A 796 15.22 -10.42 16.79
CA ALA A 796 16.13 -10.11 17.87
C ALA A 796 17.10 -11.30 18.11
N PRO A 797 18.42 -11.08 18.19
CA PRO A 797 19.36 -12.17 18.45
C PRO A 797 19.02 -12.88 19.76
N LEU A 798 18.92 -14.21 19.72
CA LEU A 798 18.58 -15.02 20.90
C LEU A 798 19.56 -14.79 22.06
N SER A 799 20.83 -14.48 21.76
CA SER A 799 21.84 -14.13 22.74
C SER A 799 21.54 -12.87 23.55
N GLN A 800 20.68 -11.98 23.07
CA GLN A 800 20.22 -10.78 23.80
C GLN A 800 19.06 -11.11 24.75
N LEU A 801 18.13 -11.96 24.32
CA LEU A 801 16.93 -12.32 25.09
C LEU A 801 17.18 -13.44 26.10
N SER A 802 18.07 -14.36 25.77
CA SER A 802 18.46 -15.50 26.63
C SER A 802 19.98 -15.68 26.58
N PRO A 803 20.76 -14.86 27.31
CA PRO A 803 22.24 -14.89 27.29
C PRO A 803 22.86 -16.21 27.70
N GLN A 804 22.12 -17.01 28.47
CA GLN A 804 22.55 -18.36 28.95
C GLN A 804 22.42 -19.44 27.87
N THR A 805 21.81 -19.15 26.72
CA THR A 805 21.66 -20.12 25.65
C THR A 805 23.02 -20.41 24.99
N PRO A 806 23.46 -21.69 24.91
CA PRO A 806 24.72 -22.06 24.31
C PRO A 806 24.86 -21.56 22.88
N LYS A 807 26.06 -21.16 22.45
CA LYS A 807 26.34 -20.64 21.13
C LYS A 807 25.97 -21.61 20.00
N CYS A 808 26.03 -22.92 20.25
CA CYS A 808 25.61 -23.93 19.28
C CYS A 808 24.10 -23.87 19.03
N CYS A 809 23.27 -23.68 20.06
CA CYS A 809 21.83 -23.55 19.94
C CYS A 809 21.43 -22.27 19.17
N VAL A 810 22.11 -21.16 19.46
CA VAL A 810 21.93 -19.91 18.71
C VAL A 810 22.19 -20.12 17.21
N LYS A 811 23.34 -20.72 16.85
CA LYS A 811 23.69 -21.02 15.46
C LYS A 811 22.69 -21.98 14.78
N LEU A 812 22.17 -22.95 15.55
CA LEU A 812 21.18 -23.91 15.06
C LEU A 812 19.89 -23.20 14.67
N ILE A 813 19.36 -22.35 15.58
CA ILE A 813 18.13 -21.59 15.38
C ILE A 813 18.30 -20.54 14.26
N ASP A 814 19.43 -19.84 14.24
CA ASP A 814 19.73 -18.88 13.16
C ASP A 814 19.70 -19.55 11.79
N LYS A 815 20.17 -20.80 11.68
CA LYS A 815 20.13 -21.54 10.42
C LYS A 815 18.73 -22.00 10.07
N LEU A 816 17.90 -22.39 11.02
CA LEU A 816 16.49 -22.73 10.83
C LEU A 816 15.68 -21.53 10.33
N LEU A 817 15.92 -20.35 10.90
CA LEU A 817 15.15 -19.12 10.64
C LEU A 817 15.63 -18.33 9.41
N ARG A 818 16.58 -18.87 8.61
CA ARG A 818 17.00 -18.24 7.36
C ARG A 818 15.82 -18.07 6.42
N LYS A 819 15.66 -16.86 5.85
CA LYS A 819 14.55 -16.55 4.94
C LYS A 819 14.66 -17.35 3.64
N GLY A 820 15.86 -17.48 3.10
CA GLY A 820 16.11 -18.28 1.90
C GLY A 820 16.07 -19.79 2.20
N VAL A 821 15.19 -20.53 1.54
CA VAL A 821 14.98 -21.97 1.72
C VAL A 821 16.29 -22.78 1.52
N SER A 822 17.12 -22.39 0.55
CA SER A 822 18.43 -23.06 0.27
C SER A 822 19.49 -22.83 1.37
N LYS A 823 19.29 -21.81 2.22
CA LYS A 823 20.22 -21.46 3.31
C LYS A 823 19.90 -22.14 4.63
N ARG A 824 18.80 -22.91 4.70
CA ARG A 824 18.37 -23.69 5.87
C ARG A 824 18.97 -25.11 5.85
N TYR A 825 18.66 -25.89 6.86
CA TYR A 825 18.83 -27.35 6.77
C TYR A 825 17.97 -27.87 5.64
N GLN A 826 18.54 -28.67 4.74
CA GLN A 826 17.82 -29.19 3.59
C GLN A 826 16.99 -30.42 3.92
N ARG A 827 17.33 -31.14 4.99
CA ARG A 827 16.62 -32.31 5.52
C ARG A 827 16.67 -32.30 7.05
N ALA A 828 15.64 -32.85 7.66
CA ALA A 828 15.52 -32.96 9.11
C ALA A 828 16.67 -33.80 9.72
N ASP A 829 17.22 -34.80 9.02
CA ASP A 829 18.38 -35.58 9.48
C ASP A 829 19.61 -34.72 9.77
N GLN A 830 19.80 -33.61 9.01
CA GLN A 830 20.91 -32.68 9.26
C GLN A 830 20.69 -31.90 10.56
N LEU A 831 19.44 -31.55 10.85
CA LEU A 831 19.07 -30.90 12.10
C LEU A 831 19.27 -31.83 13.29
N ILE A 832 18.84 -33.10 13.19
CA ILE A 832 19.02 -34.13 14.21
C ILE A 832 20.49 -34.26 14.60
N LYS A 833 21.38 -34.42 13.63
CA LYS A 833 22.83 -34.49 13.86
C LYS A 833 23.35 -33.25 14.59
N GLN A 834 22.86 -32.07 14.21
CA GLN A 834 23.31 -30.83 14.83
C GLN A 834 22.80 -30.67 16.26
N ILE A 835 21.57 -31.11 16.56
CA ILE A 835 21.03 -31.13 17.91
C ILE A 835 21.86 -32.08 18.81
N HIS A 836 22.21 -33.27 18.33
CA HIS A 836 23.07 -34.19 19.07
C HIS A 836 24.43 -33.57 19.42
N LEU A 837 25.06 -32.88 18.45
CA LEU A 837 26.31 -32.17 18.68
C LEU A 837 26.17 -31.06 19.76
N CYS A 838 25.06 -30.32 19.71
CA CYS A 838 24.79 -29.25 20.66
C CYS A 838 24.49 -29.80 22.10
N ARG A 839 24.05 -31.05 22.22
CA ARG A 839 23.77 -31.67 23.51
C ARG A 839 25.01 -32.35 24.15
N GLN A 840 26.06 -32.58 23.38
CA GLN A 840 27.35 -33.15 23.86
C GLN A 840 28.28 -32.06 24.38
N HIS A 841 28.02 -30.79 24.07
CA HIS A 841 28.74 -29.61 24.55
C HIS A 841 27.88 -28.78 25.51
#